data_4df7fb1be820ec450fbdbba8561657f0
#
_entry.id   4df7fb1be820ec450fbdbba8561657f0
#
_cell.length_a   1.000
_cell.length_b   1.000
_cell.length_c   1.000
_cell.angle_alpha   90.00
_cell.angle_beta   90.00
_cell.angle_gamma   90.00
#
_symmetry.space_group_name_H-M   'P 1'
#
loop_
_entity.id
_entity.type
_entity.pdbx_description
1 polymer ?
#
loop_
_entity_poly.entity_id
_entity_poly.type
_entity_poly.pdbx_seq_one_letter_code
_entity_poly.pdbx_strand_id
1 'polypeptide(L)'
;MTTVQQIRKRDGRVVPFHENKIADAINKAFQATYKPGYDDTAAKLAHEVASVLEVEGGPCPDVEHIQDIVERVLMDNGYVQTAKAYILYRSERSRAREMNTRLMKIYEDITFSTAEDSDIKRENANIDGDTAMGTMLKYGSEGSKQFYQMFVMNPEHARAHANGDIHIHDMDFAPMGTTTCTQIDLIKLFDGGFSTGHGTLREPNDIASYSALACIAIQSNQNDQHGGQAIVNFDYSMAIGVRKTFKRIYRQNLARAMMLLEDQADPESEIKANIQKLEADTGLYPKLEDCQAYFDAELPFLLEHYSQNEAEMRKCQSFAHYRAVKETDRATYQAMEALIHNLNTMHSRAGAQTPFSSINYGMDTSPEGRMVMKNILLATEAGLGNGETPIFPIQIFRVKEGVNYNPGEPNYDLFKLAIRCSAKRLFPNFSFVDAPFNLQYYKEGHPETEIAYMGCRTRVIGNVVDPDRQICNGRGNLSFTTINLPRLGIKAKGDINLFFESLDRMIDLCIDQLMERFEFQCRKKVKNAPFLMGQGVWIDSDKLDWNDEVREVLKHGTLSVGFIGLAETLKALIGEHHGESERARVLGLEIIGHMRARMDQESEKRHLNFSLLATPAEGLSGRFVKIDKEKYGIIPGVTDRDYYTNSFHVPVYYPISAYDKISIEAPYHALTNAGHISYIEMDGDPTENLDAFERVIRCMKEKGIGYGSVNHPVDRDPVCGFSGIIGDQCPGCGRHEDDVPFERIRRITGYLVGTLDRFNDAKRAEESDRVKHSVPSA
;
A
#
# COMPACT_ATOMS: atom_id res chain seq x y z
N MET A 1 -12.03 25.48 62.71
CA MET A 1 -12.07 24.53 61.59
C MET A 1 -13.05 25.12 60.61
N THR A 2 -12.62 25.39 59.40
CA THR A 2 -13.45 26.04 58.36
C THR A 2 -14.08 24.89 57.58
N THR A 3 -15.37 24.67 57.76
CA THR A 3 -16.14 23.63 57.03
C THR A 3 -16.07 23.92 55.52
N VAL A 4 -15.59 22.98 54.73
CA VAL A 4 -15.50 23.13 53.27
C VAL A 4 -16.93 23.16 52.71
N GLN A 5 -17.37 24.32 52.22
CA GLN A 5 -18.70 24.48 51.64
C GLN A 5 -18.71 24.42 50.11
N GLN A 6 -17.60 24.71 49.48
CA GLN A 6 -17.47 24.80 48.02
C GLN A 6 -16.19 24.15 47.55
N ILE A 7 -16.21 23.68 46.31
CA ILE A 7 -15.04 23.11 45.62
C ILE A 7 -14.90 23.75 44.25
N ARG A 8 -13.68 23.87 43.77
CA ARG A 8 -13.37 24.31 42.41
C ARG A 8 -13.23 23.10 41.50
N LYS A 9 -14.07 23.06 40.46
CA LYS A 9 -13.92 22.08 39.43
C LYS A 9 -12.77 22.39 38.50
N ARG A 10 -12.34 21.41 37.67
CA ARG A 10 -11.25 21.54 36.69
C ARG A 10 -11.49 22.63 35.64
N ASP A 11 -12.76 22.93 35.31
CA ASP A 11 -13.16 24.02 34.42
C ASP A 11 -13.24 25.40 35.09
N GLY A 12 -12.74 25.51 36.32
CA GLY A 12 -12.72 26.73 37.13
C GLY A 12 -14.04 27.07 37.84
N ARG A 13 -15.14 26.37 37.55
CA ARG A 13 -16.43 26.61 38.21
C ARG A 13 -16.39 26.21 39.68
N VAL A 14 -16.92 27.05 40.51
CA VAL A 14 -17.12 26.77 41.94
C VAL A 14 -18.51 26.20 42.17
N VAL A 15 -18.58 25.05 42.83
CA VAL A 15 -19.83 24.34 43.13
C VAL A 15 -19.90 23.89 44.57
N PRO A 16 -21.12 23.63 45.16
CA PRO A 16 -21.22 23.12 46.50
C PRO A 16 -20.46 21.82 46.71
N PHE A 17 -19.86 21.67 47.89
CA PHE A 17 -19.23 20.41 48.29
C PHE A 17 -20.29 19.39 48.69
N HIS A 18 -20.12 18.15 48.22
CA HIS A 18 -21.03 17.01 48.53
C HIS A 18 -20.18 15.77 48.85
N GLU A 19 -20.14 15.40 50.13
CA GLU A 19 -19.40 14.24 50.63
C GLU A 19 -19.88 12.93 49.99
N ASN A 20 -21.18 12.81 49.72
CA ASN A 20 -21.76 11.62 49.07
C ASN A 20 -21.12 11.31 47.71
N LYS A 21 -20.63 12.33 46.97
CA LYS A 21 -19.95 12.08 45.67
C LYS A 21 -18.59 11.42 45.85
N ILE A 22 -17.92 11.66 46.98
CA ILE A 22 -16.70 10.99 47.37
C ILE A 22 -17.00 9.55 47.76
N ALA A 23 -18.04 9.35 48.58
CA ALA A 23 -18.51 8.00 48.94
C ALA A 23 -18.86 7.14 47.70
N ASP A 24 -19.62 7.71 46.77
CA ASP A 24 -19.96 7.03 45.50
C ASP A 24 -18.73 6.65 44.67
N ALA A 25 -17.73 7.53 44.60
CA ALA A 25 -16.49 7.26 43.85
C ALA A 25 -15.65 6.17 44.52
N ILE A 26 -15.52 6.19 45.83
CA ILE A 26 -14.86 5.15 46.64
C ILE A 26 -15.59 3.82 46.50
N ASN A 27 -16.91 3.83 46.57
CA ASN A 27 -17.73 2.61 46.45
C ASN A 27 -17.55 1.95 45.07
N LYS A 28 -17.54 2.73 44.01
CA LYS A 28 -17.19 2.21 42.65
C LYS A 28 -15.84 1.53 42.59
N ALA A 29 -14.82 2.08 43.27
CA ALA A 29 -13.51 1.47 43.36
C ALA A 29 -13.52 0.16 44.17
N PHE A 30 -14.33 0.09 45.25
CA PHE A 30 -14.57 -1.17 45.99
C PHE A 30 -15.26 -2.21 45.13
N GLN A 31 -16.28 -1.86 44.38
CA GLN A 31 -16.99 -2.77 43.47
C GLN A 31 -16.07 -3.36 42.39
N ALA A 32 -15.07 -2.62 41.97
CA ALA A 32 -14.05 -3.09 41.00
C ALA A 32 -13.01 -4.06 41.61
N THR A 33 -12.86 -4.09 42.94
CA THR A 33 -11.81 -4.85 43.63
C THR A 33 -12.31 -5.93 44.55
N TYR A 34 -13.50 -5.77 45.16
CA TYR A 34 -14.12 -6.69 46.09
C TYR A 34 -15.58 -6.99 45.70
N LYS A 35 -16.23 -7.95 46.42
CA LYS A 35 -17.64 -8.21 46.28
C LYS A 35 -18.49 -7.05 46.82
N PRO A 36 -19.75 -6.86 46.37
CA PRO A 36 -20.65 -5.82 46.90
C PRO A 36 -20.82 -5.89 48.42
N GLY A 37 -20.97 -4.71 49.08
CA GLY A 37 -21.25 -4.64 50.53
C GLY A 37 -20.33 -3.69 51.31
N TYR A 38 -19.62 -2.78 50.62
CA TYR A 38 -18.72 -1.79 51.24
C TYR A 38 -19.28 -0.37 51.32
N ASP A 39 -20.61 -0.20 51.15
CA ASP A 39 -21.27 1.14 51.16
C ASP A 39 -21.02 1.91 52.46
N ASP A 40 -21.15 1.25 53.60
CA ASP A 40 -20.89 1.85 54.93
C ASP A 40 -19.39 2.19 55.12
N THR A 41 -18.49 1.38 54.56
CA THR A 41 -17.06 1.63 54.60
C THR A 41 -16.69 2.80 53.68
N ALA A 42 -17.27 2.87 52.50
CA ALA A 42 -17.07 3.99 51.60
C ALA A 42 -17.56 5.32 52.18
N ALA A 43 -18.69 5.31 52.90
CA ALA A 43 -19.22 6.48 53.59
C ALA A 43 -18.25 6.93 54.74
N LYS A 44 -17.71 6.00 55.52
CA LYS A 44 -16.76 6.33 56.61
C LYS A 44 -15.45 6.92 56.06
N LEU A 45 -14.93 6.34 54.97
CA LEU A 45 -13.73 6.85 54.30
C LEU A 45 -13.97 8.22 53.66
N ALA A 46 -15.17 8.46 53.10
CA ALA A 46 -15.52 9.77 52.57
C ALA A 46 -15.58 10.83 53.64
N HIS A 47 -16.09 10.47 54.81
CA HIS A 47 -16.09 11.37 56.00
C HIS A 47 -14.69 11.69 56.51
N GLU A 48 -13.78 10.69 56.49
CA GLU A 48 -12.38 10.91 56.82
C GLU A 48 -11.70 11.84 55.79
N VAL A 49 -11.96 11.65 54.49
CA VAL A 49 -11.50 12.58 53.44
C VAL A 49 -12.02 13.99 53.70
N ALA A 50 -13.30 14.16 54.05
CA ALA A 50 -13.85 15.46 54.37
C ALA A 50 -13.19 16.11 55.61
N SER A 51 -12.86 15.31 56.63
CA SER A 51 -12.12 15.77 57.83
C SER A 51 -10.70 16.22 57.50
N VAL A 52 -9.99 15.51 56.61
CA VAL A 52 -8.65 15.94 56.14
C VAL A 52 -8.74 17.22 55.32
N LEU A 53 -9.78 17.37 54.47
CA LEU A 53 -10.01 18.57 53.69
C LEU A 53 -10.27 19.80 54.53
N GLU A 54 -10.92 19.67 55.68
CA GLU A 54 -11.14 20.79 56.63
C GLU A 54 -9.81 21.31 57.21
N VAL A 55 -8.79 20.46 57.28
CA VAL A 55 -7.45 20.82 57.80
C VAL A 55 -6.51 21.31 56.68
N GLU A 56 -6.49 20.62 55.57
CA GLU A 56 -5.49 20.84 54.52
C GLU A 56 -6.04 21.62 53.30
N GLY A 57 -7.37 21.57 53.04
CA GLY A 57 -7.97 21.94 51.76
C GLY A 57 -8.29 23.44 51.58
N GLY A 58 -8.25 24.23 52.65
CA GLY A 58 -8.69 25.64 52.60
C GLY A 58 -10.19 25.81 52.30
N PRO A 59 -10.69 27.04 52.08
CA PRO A 59 -12.13 27.32 51.98
C PRO A 59 -12.78 26.82 50.64
N CYS A 60 -11.99 26.58 49.60
CA CYS A 60 -12.47 26.10 48.28
C CYS A 60 -11.40 25.22 47.60
N PRO A 61 -11.24 23.95 48.04
CA PRO A 61 -10.22 23.06 47.48
C PRO A 61 -10.54 22.67 46.04
N ASP A 62 -9.48 22.42 45.25
CA ASP A 62 -9.59 21.92 43.88
C ASP A 62 -9.95 20.44 43.88
N VAL A 63 -10.74 20.01 42.91
CA VAL A 63 -11.17 18.60 42.76
C VAL A 63 -9.98 17.64 42.66
N GLU A 64 -8.85 18.05 42.10
CA GLU A 64 -7.64 17.21 42.01
C GLU A 64 -7.07 16.97 43.40
N HIS A 65 -6.95 18.02 44.24
CA HIS A 65 -6.50 17.89 45.62
C HIS A 65 -7.39 16.96 46.44
N ILE A 66 -8.71 17.03 46.24
CA ILE A 66 -9.65 16.10 46.89
C ILE A 66 -9.35 14.66 46.48
N GLN A 67 -9.09 14.41 45.19
CA GLN A 67 -8.77 13.05 44.68
C GLN A 67 -7.45 12.53 45.26
N ASP A 68 -6.43 13.40 45.43
CA ASP A 68 -5.16 13.02 46.04
C ASP A 68 -5.36 12.60 47.51
N ILE A 69 -6.24 13.30 48.25
CA ILE A 69 -6.61 12.91 49.62
C ILE A 69 -7.37 11.60 49.65
N VAL A 70 -8.30 11.33 48.71
CA VAL A 70 -8.99 10.03 48.60
C VAL A 70 -8.00 8.90 48.42
N GLU A 71 -7.02 9.06 47.53
CA GLU A 71 -5.98 8.06 47.27
C GLU A 71 -5.17 7.80 48.56
N ARG A 72 -4.75 8.83 49.28
CA ARG A 72 -4.03 8.72 50.53
C ARG A 72 -4.84 8.04 51.62
N VAL A 73 -6.07 8.44 51.85
CA VAL A 73 -6.97 7.85 52.87
C VAL A 73 -7.23 6.38 52.60
N LEU A 74 -7.41 5.98 51.32
CA LEU A 74 -7.55 4.57 50.94
C LEU A 74 -6.29 3.76 51.28
N MET A 75 -5.09 4.33 51.02
CA MET A 75 -3.82 3.67 51.33
C MET A 75 -3.59 3.54 52.83
N ASP A 76 -3.81 4.66 53.58
CA ASP A 76 -3.57 4.72 55.04
C ASP A 76 -4.51 3.77 55.80
N ASN A 77 -5.70 3.53 55.29
CA ASN A 77 -6.66 2.55 55.86
C ASN A 77 -6.44 1.10 55.35
N GLY A 78 -5.34 0.83 54.63
CA GLY A 78 -4.96 -0.51 54.17
C GLY A 78 -5.69 -1.03 52.94
N TYR A 79 -6.51 -0.21 52.28
CA TYR A 79 -7.24 -0.59 51.06
C TYR A 79 -6.41 -0.37 49.80
N VAL A 80 -5.20 -0.91 49.79
CA VAL A 80 -4.20 -0.68 48.73
C VAL A 80 -4.70 -1.11 47.34
N GLN A 81 -5.45 -2.20 47.23
CA GLN A 81 -6.00 -2.66 45.95
C GLN A 81 -7.10 -1.71 45.44
N THR A 82 -7.94 -1.21 46.33
CA THR A 82 -8.98 -0.22 46.01
C THR A 82 -8.36 1.13 45.63
N ALA A 83 -7.31 1.56 46.35
CA ALA A 83 -6.53 2.75 46.00
C ALA A 83 -5.96 2.63 44.58
N LYS A 84 -5.35 1.47 44.26
CA LYS A 84 -4.81 1.20 42.92
C LYS A 84 -5.89 1.27 41.84
N ALA A 85 -7.06 0.68 42.08
CA ALA A 85 -8.19 0.73 41.14
C ALA A 85 -8.70 2.17 40.95
N TYR A 86 -8.77 2.96 42.05
CA TYR A 86 -9.16 4.37 42.02
C TYR A 86 -8.17 5.22 41.21
N ILE A 87 -6.86 5.05 41.42
CA ILE A 87 -5.79 5.75 40.68
C ILE A 87 -5.87 5.41 39.20
N LEU A 88 -6.00 4.14 38.87
CA LEU A 88 -6.10 3.71 37.46
C LEU A 88 -7.33 4.30 36.78
N TYR A 89 -8.50 4.25 37.43
CA TYR A 89 -9.73 4.87 36.92
C TYR A 89 -9.60 6.38 36.71
N ARG A 90 -9.00 7.09 37.69
CA ARG A 90 -8.71 8.52 37.58
C ARG A 90 -7.78 8.82 36.40
N SER A 91 -6.72 8.04 36.25
CA SER A 91 -5.77 8.16 35.15
C SER A 91 -6.43 7.95 33.80
N GLU A 92 -7.25 6.91 33.66
CA GLU A 92 -8.02 6.65 32.43
C GLU A 92 -8.99 7.78 32.09
N ARG A 93 -9.71 8.29 33.09
CA ARG A 93 -10.62 9.44 32.91
C ARG A 93 -9.91 10.73 32.55
N SER A 94 -8.72 10.99 33.09
CA SER A 94 -7.90 12.14 32.75
C SER A 94 -7.36 12.01 31.34
N ARG A 95 -6.86 10.83 30.98
CA ARG A 95 -6.42 10.51 29.63
C ARG A 95 -7.54 10.67 28.59
N ALA A 96 -8.75 10.17 28.90
CA ALA A 96 -9.90 10.33 28.03
C ALA A 96 -10.27 11.80 27.78
N ARG A 97 -10.19 12.65 28.80
CA ARG A 97 -10.45 14.10 28.66
C ARG A 97 -9.36 14.82 27.86
N GLU A 98 -8.10 14.51 28.11
CA GLU A 98 -6.97 15.08 27.36
C GLU A 98 -7.08 14.75 25.88
N MET A 99 -7.44 13.51 25.58
CA MET A 99 -7.61 13.08 24.19
C MET A 99 -8.84 13.73 23.54
N ASN A 100 -9.96 13.88 24.25
CA ASN A 100 -11.11 14.62 23.72
C ASN A 100 -10.79 16.09 23.42
N THR A 101 -10.00 16.74 24.28
CA THR A 101 -9.53 18.11 24.02
C THR A 101 -8.59 18.15 22.82
N ARG A 102 -7.73 17.15 22.66
CA ARG A 102 -6.83 16.99 21.52
C ARG A 102 -7.61 16.76 20.22
N LEU A 103 -8.65 15.90 20.23
CA LEU A 103 -9.50 15.66 19.08
C LEU A 103 -10.20 16.94 18.60
N MET A 104 -10.71 17.74 19.52
CA MET A 104 -11.35 19.01 19.16
C MET A 104 -10.36 20.00 18.52
N LYS A 105 -9.11 20.06 19.00
CA LYS A 105 -8.05 20.85 18.36
C LYS A 105 -7.69 20.35 16.96
N ILE A 106 -7.63 19.03 16.80
CA ILE A 106 -7.40 18.41 15.48
C ILE A 106 -8.56 18.74 14.53
N TYR A 107 -9.80 18.67 15.00
CA TYR A 107 -10.97 19.05 14.19
C TYR A 107 -10.98 20.54 13.84
N GLU A 108 -10.54 21.40 14.76
CA GLU A 108 -10.34 22.84 14.51
C GLU A 108 -9.31 23.05 13.40
N ASP A 109 -8.16 22.37 13.46
CA ASP A 109 -7.11 22.42 12.44
C ASP A 109 -7.64 21.94 11.09
N ILE A 110 -8.27 20.77 11.03
CA ILE A 110 -8.87 20.23 9.80
C ILE A 110 -9.93 21.19 9.20
N THR A 111 -10.64 21.94 10.05
CA THR A 111 -11.71 22.84 9.61
C THR A 111 -11.18 24.15 9.03
N PHE A 112 -10.17 24.72 9.66
CA PHE A 112 -9.77 26.12 9.42
C PHE A 112 -8.41 26.28 8.76
N SER A 113 -7.53 25.26 8.80
CA SER A 113 -6.25 25.30 8.10
C SER A 113 -6.39 24.76 6.67
N THR A 114 -5.60 25.29 5.74
CA THR A 114 -5.48 24.73 4.38
C THR A 114 -4.67 23.43 4.39
N ALA A 115 -4.75 22.62 3.33
CA ALA A 115 -3.90 21.43 3.21
C ALA A 115 -2.41 21.79 3.17
N GLU A 116 -2.06 22.95 2.64
CA GLU A 116 -0.68 23.45 2.61
C GLU A 116 -0.12 23.70 4.02
N ASP A 117 -0.95 24.17 4.95
CA ASP A 117 -0.57 24.52 6.31
C ASP A 117 -0.76 23.39 7.34
N SER A 118 -1.40 22.29 6.95
CA SER A 118 -1.77 21.18 7.85
C SER A 118 -1.19 19.84 7.43
N ASP A 119 -0.19 19.34 8.15
CA ASP A 119 0.37 18.00 7.95
C ASP A 119 -0.67 16.88 8.11
N ILE A 120 -1.69 17.08 8.97
CA ILE A 120 -2.78 16.11 9.15
C ILE A 120 -3.57 15.96 7.85
N LYS A 121 -3.82 17.04 7.11
CA LYS A 121 -4.49 16.99 5.82
C LYS A 121 -3.64 16.34 4.72
N ARG A 122 -2.31 16.35 4.86
CA ARG A 122 -1.34 15.75 3.93
C ARG A 122 -0.81 14.38 4.34
N GLU A 123 -1.37 13.78 5.38
CA GLU A 123 -0.96 12.45 5.86
C GLU A 123 -1.08 11.35 4.78
N ASN A 124 -2.08 11.49 3.91
CA ASN A 124 -2.25 10.66 2.71
C ASN A 124 -2.28 11.57 1.48
N ALA A 125 -1.21 11.60 0.72
CA ALA A 125 -1.07 12.45 -0.47
C ALA A 125 -2.05 12.12 -1.61
N ASN A 126 -2.69 10.94 -1.57
CA ASN A 126 -3.71 10.53 -2.54
C ASN A 126 -5.11 11.09 -2.23
N ILE A 127 -5.28 11.76 -1.09
CA ILE A 127 -6.54 12.41 -0.69
C ILE A 127 -6.33 13.92 -0.69
N ASP A 128 -7.21 14.65 -1.39
CA ASP A 128 -7.24 16.10 -1.32
C ASP A 128 -7.99 16.53 -0.06
N GLY A 129 -7.23 16.97 0.96
CA GLY A 129 -7.74 17.34 2.29
C GLY A 129 -8.59 18.61 2.30
N ASP A 130 -8.58 19.43 1.25
CA ASP A 130 -9.36 20.67 1.15
C ASP A 130 -10.73 20.47 0.50
N THR A 131 -10.98 19.32 -0.12
CA THR A 131 -12.30 18.98 -0.63
C THR A 131 -13.27 18.62 0.50
N ALA A 132 -14.58 18.85 0.29
CA ALA A 132 -15.61 18.53 1.28
C ALA A 132 -15.56 17.07 1.73
N MET A 133 -15.41 16.13 0.79
CA MET A 133 -15.33 14.69 1.10
C MET A 133 -14.00 14.31 1.72
N GLY A 134 -12.89 14.91 1.29
CA GLY A 134 -11.58 14.73 1.91
C GLY A 134 -11.56 15.21 3.37
N THR A 135 -12.14 16.36 3.66
CA THR A 135 -12.34 16.88 5.03
C THR A 135 -13.20 15.92 5.87
N MET A 136 -14.33 15.43 5.34
CA MET A 136 -15.21 14.46 6.02
C MET A 136 -14.46 13.16 6.32
N LEU A 137 -13.70 12.65 5.37
CA LEU A 137 -12.90 11.45 5.57
C LEU A 137 -11.84 11.64 6.66
N LYS A 138 -11.22 12.82 6.74
CA LYS A 138 -10.26 13.16 7.80
C LYS A 138 -10.91 13.24 9.20
N TYR A 139 -12.10 13.80 9.33
CA TYR A 139 -12.86 13.74 10.58
C TYR A 139 -13.10 12.30 11.02
N GLY A 140 -13.57 11.44 10.11
CA GLY A 140 -13.79 10.02 10.38
C GLY A 140 -12.52 9.31 10.80
N SER A 141 -11.42 9.54 10.07
CA SER A 141 -10.10 8.96 10.33
C SER A 141 -9.60 9.32 11.75
N GLU A 142 -9.56 10.60 12.10
CA GLU A 142 -9.05 11.04 13.41
C GLU A 142 -9.93 10.59 14.58
N GLY A 143 -11.25 10.62 14.41
CA GLY A 143 -12.20 10.07 15.40
C GLY A 143 -12.02 8.57 15.61
N SER A 144 -11.86 7.83 14.55
CA SER A 144 -11.62 6.38 14.55
C SER A 144 -10.30 6.00 15.24
N LYS A 145 -9.20 6.69 14.92
CA LYS A 145 -7.89 6.50 15.57
C LYS A 145 -7.99 6.65 17.08
N GLN A 146 -8.62 7.73 17.53
CA GLN A 146 -8.75 8.00 18.96
C GLN A 146 -9.65 6.97 19.67
N PHE A 147 -10.78 6.61 19.06
CA PHE A 147 -11.66 5.57 19.62
C PHE A 147 -10.90 4.25 19.78
N TYR A 148 -10.16 3.82 18.75
CA TYR A 148 -9.41 2.57 18.79
C TYR A 148 -8.35 2.56 19.88
N GLN A 149 -7.57 3.64 19.99
CA GLN A 149 -6.54 3.78 21.02
C GLN A 149 -7.09 3.78 22.45
N MET A 150 -8.29 4.37 22.65
CA MET A 150 -8.85 4.55 23.99
C MET A 150 -9.60 3.32 24.51
N PHE A 151 -10.35 2.65 23.63
CA PHE A 151 -11.37 1.69 24.04
C PHE A 151 -11.12 0.27 23.56
N VAL A 152 -10.29 0.07 22.56
CA VAL A 152 -10.09 -1.25 21.93
C VAL A 152 -8.68 -1.78 22.14
N MET A 153 -7.69 -0.95 21.90
CA MET A 153 -6.27 -1.33 21.94
C MET A 153 -5.77 -1.55 23.36
N ASN A 154 -4.89 -2.54 23.56
CA ASN A 154 -4.15 -2.73 24.80
C ASN A 154 -3.44 -1.41 25.18
N PRO A 155 -3.58 -0.94 26.45
CA PRO A 155 -2.94 0.30 26.92
C PRO A 155 -1.41 0.33 26.75
N GLU A 156 -0.74 -0.82 26.80
CA GLU A 156 0.71 -0.91 26.57
C GLU A 156 1.07 -0.58 25.10
N HIS A 157 0.33 -1.17 24.15
CA HIS A 157 0.51 -0.88 22.72
C HIS A 157 0.19 0.58 22.39
N ALA A 158 -0.88 1.12 22.98
CA ALA A 158 -1.26 2.52 22.81
C ALA A 158 -0.17 3.48 23.35
N ARG A 159 0.43 3.16 24.51
CA ARG A 159 1.54 3.95 25.09
C ARG A 159 2.79 3.88 24.23
N ALA A 160 3.19 2.69 23.77
CA ALA A 160 4.36 2.52 22.92
C ALA A 160 4.22 3.29 21.62
N HIS A 161 3.02 3.25 21.00
CA HIS A 161 2.72 4.05 19.83
C HIS A 161 2.78 5.56 20.13
N ALA A 162 2.10 6.03 21.17
CA ALA A 162 2.08 7.43 21.55
C ALA A 162 3.48 7.98 21.87
N ASN A 163 4.31 7.18 22.55
CA ASN A 163 5.69 7.51 22.89
C ASN A 163 6.63 7.53 21.68
N GLY A 164 6.23 6.94 20.54
CA GLY A 164 7.05 6.79 19.34
C GLY A 164 8.09 5.67 19.43
N ASP A 165 7.92 4.67 20.30
CA ASP A 165 8.74 3.46 20.30
C ASP A 165 8.42 2.55 19.12
N ILE A 166 7.13 2.52 18.77
CA ILE A 166 6.58 1.85 17.58
C ILE A 166 5.60 2.79 16.85
N HIS A 167 5.27 2.43 15.62
CA HIS A 167 4.16 3.04 14.87
C HIS A 167 3.22 1.96 14.37
N ILE A 168 1.99 1.98 14.85
CA ILE A 168 0.91 1.11 14.39
C ILE A 168 0.26 1.82 13.20
N HIS A 169 0.34 1.19 12.02
CA HIS A 169 -0.18 1.78 10.80
C HIS A 169 -1.69 1.62 10.66
N ASP A 170 -2.31 2.53 9.93
CA ASP A 170 -3.73 2.49 9.54
C ASP A 170 -4.68 2.25 10.72
N MET A 171 -4.43 2.94 11.84
CA MET A 171 -5.26 2.82 13.05
C MET A 171 -6.68 3.33 12.85
N ASP A 172 -6.90 4.23 11.91
CA ASP A 172 -8.21 4.72 11.52
C ASP A 172 -9.10 3.62 10.95
N PHE A 173 -8.51 2.65 10.26
CA PHE A 173 -9.22 1.48 9.72
C PHE A 173 -9.24 0.27 10.66
N ALA A 174 -8.49 0.29 11.75
CA ALA A 174 -8.42 -0.83 12.68
C ALA A 174 -9.79 -1.23 13.28
N PRO A 175 -10.67 -0.30 13.70
CA PRO A 175 -11.99 -0.65 14.21
C PRO A 175 -12.92 -1.32 13.19
N MET A 176 -12.68 -1.06 11.89
CA MET A 176 -13.44 -1.71 10.81
C MET A 176 -12.96 -3.14 10.57
N GLY A 177 -11.73 -3.48 10.97
CA GLY A 177 -11.14 -4.80 10.80
C GLY A 177 -10.78 -5.13 9.36
N THR A 178 -10.52 -4.11 8.53
CA THR A 178 -10.11 -4.27 7.13
C THR A 178 -8.66 -4.74 7.00
N THR A 179 -8.34 -5.37 5.87
CA THR A 179 -6.97 -5.74 5.51
C THR A 179 -6.22 -4.54 4.92
N THR A 180 -4.88 -4.57 4.96
CA THR A 180 -4.06 -3.50 4.37
C THR A 180 -4.06 -3.58 2.84
N CYS A 181 -3.68 -4.72 2.28
CA CYS A 181 -3.44 -4.85 0.83
C CYS A 181 -4.05 -6.14 0.29
N THR A 182 -4.34 -6.18 -1.02
CA THR A 182 -4.84 -7.38 -1.70
C THR A 182 -4.25 -7.53 -3.09
N GLN A 183 -3.93 -8.76 -3.46
CA GLN A 183 -3.48 -9.18 -4.79
C GLN A 183 -4.62 -9.86 -5.53
N ILE A 184 -5.22 -9.16 -6.48
CA ILE A 184 -6.44 -9.56 -7.19
C ILE A 184 -6.07 -10.47 -8.36
N ASP A 185 -6.73 -11.63 -8.44
CA ASP A 185 -6.72 -12.53 -9.59
C ASP A 185 -7.95 -12.26 -10.46
N LEU A 186 -7.76 -11.56 -11.58
CA LEU A 186 -8.86 -11.25 -12.48
C LEU A 186 -9.35 -12.46 -13.27
N ILE A 187 -8.50 -13.47 -13.51
CA ILE A 187 -8.93 -14.68 -14.23
C ILE A 187 -9.99 -15.40 -13.39
N LYS A 188 -9.72 -15.60 -12.10
CA LYS A 188 -10.68 -16.19 -11.17
C LYS A 188 -11.93 -15.32 -11.01
N LEU A 189 -11.75 -14.01 -10.80
CA LEU A 189 -12.86 -13.09 -10.53
C LEU A 189 -13.84 -12.97 -11.70
N PHE A 190 -13.35 -13.01 -12.92
CA PHE A 190 -14.17 -12.83 -14.13
C PHE A 190 -14.87 -14.11 -14.58
N ASP A 191 -14.45 -15.26 -14.11
CA ASP A 191 -15.08 -16.55 -14.43
C ASP A 191 -16.52 -16.57 -13.89
N GLY A 192 -17.49 -16.63 -14.79
CA GLY A 192 -18.92 -16.55 -14.48
C GLY A 192 -19.44 -15.16 -14.07
N GLY A 193 -18.55 -14.17 -13.95
CA GLY A 193 -18.89 -12.80 -13.54
C GLY A 193 -18.91 -12.59 -12.02
N PHE A 194 -19.22 -11.36 -11.58
CA PHE A 194 -19.21 -10.97 -10.16
C PHE A 194 -20.26 -9.89 -9.85
N SER A 195 -20.49 -9.61 -8.56
CA SER A 195 -21.43 -8.57 -8.10
C SER A 195 -20.70 -7.50 -7.27
N THR A 196 -21.15 -6.25 -7.42
CA THR A 196 -20.74 -5.12 -6.57
C THR A 196 -21.81 -4.69 -5.57
N GLY A 197 -22.86 -5.51 -5.41
CA GLY A 197 -23.96 -5.26 -4.46
C GLY A 197 -25.30 -4.90 -5.09
N HIS A 198 -25.33 -4.48 -6.36
CA HIS A 198 -26.55 -4.06 -7.08
C HIS A 198 -26.83 -4.87 -8.36
N GLY A 199 -26.62 -6.17 -8.30
CA GLY A 199 -26.78 -7.08 -9.42
C GLY A 199 -25.45 -7.69 -9.86
N THR A 200 -25.53 -8.63 -10.80
CA THR A 200 -24.37 -9.40 -11.28
C THR A 200 -23.90 -8.85 -12.62
N LEU A 201 -22.60 -8.56 -12.69
CA LEU A 201 -21.90 -8.28 -13.94
C LEU A 201 -21.51 -9.60 -14.57
N ARG A 202 -21.90 -9.80 -15.83
CA ARG A 202 -21.55 -11.03 -16.57
C ARG A 202 -20.06 -11.12 -16.84
N GLU A 203 -19.57 -12.31 -17.13
CA GLU A 203 -18.22 -12.52 -17.66
C GLU A 203 -17.95 -11.61 -18.87
N PRO A 204 -16.81 -10.90 -18.92
CA PRO A 204 -16.48 -10.01 -20.03
C PRO A 204 -16.20 -10.80 -21.32
N ASN A 205 -16.59 -10.24 -22.47
CA ASN A 205 -16.52 -10.90 -23.76
C ASN A 205 -15.67 -10.19 -24.81
N ASP A 206 -15.05 -9.06 -24.45
CA ASP A 206 -14.07 -8.33 -25.28
C ASP A 206 -13.12 -7.53 -24.42
N ILE A 207 -12.01 -7.04 -25.02
CA ILE A 207 -10.96 -6.30 -24.29
C ILE A 207 -11.49 -5.03 -23.63
N ALA A 208 -12.46 -4.35 -24.22
CA ALA A 208 -13.05 -3.14 -23.65
C ALA A 208 -13.80 -3.48 -22.35
N SER A 209 -14.59 -4.54 -22.33
CA SER A 209 -15.29 -5.01 -21.13
C SER A 209 -14.32 -5.58 -20.09
N TYR A 210 -13.26 -6.29 -20.48
CA TYR A 210 -12.19 -6.69 -19.56
C TYR A 210 -11.56 -5.51 -18.84
N SER A 211 -11.20 -4.47 -19.58
CA SER A 211 -10.63 -3.24 -19.03
C SER A 211 -11.60 -2.52 -18.10
N ALA A 212 -12.86 -2.36 -18.50
CA ALA A 212 -13.89 -1.71 -17.69
C ALA A 212 -14.16 -2.47 -16.38
N LEU A 213 -14.29 -3.81 -16.43
CA LEU A 213 -14.52 -4.63 -15.26
C LEU A 213 -13.30 -4.70 -14.34
N ALA A 214 -12.07 -4.60 -14.87
CA ALA A 214 -10.87 -4.47 -14.05
C ALA A 214 -10.89 -3.18 -13.22
N CYS A 215 -11.29 -2.05 -13.81
CA CYS A 215 -11.48 -0.80 -13.07
C CYS A 215 -12.56 -0.92 -12.00
N ILE A 216 -13.69 -1.54 -12.30
CA ILE A 216 -14.78 -1.76 -11.34
C ILE A 216 -14.32 -2.66 -10.19
N ALA A 217 -13.56 -3.73 -10.47
CA ALA A 217 -13.01 -4.62 -9.45
C ALA A 217 -12.08 -3.87 -8.50
N ILE A 218 -11.15 -3.06 -9.03
CA ILE A 218 -10.25 -2.21 -8.24
C ILE A 218 -11.03 -1.22 -7.37
N GLN A 219 -12.01 -0.52 -7.94
CA GLN A 219 -12.82 0.47 -7.22
C GLN A 219 -13.67 -0.17 -6.12
N SER A 220 -14.24 -1.33 -6.38
CA SER A 220 -15.05 -2.07 -5.39
C SER A 220 -14.20 -2.61 -4.26
N ASN A 221 -13.05 -3.21 -4.57
CA ASN A 221 -12.11 -3.74 -3.57
C ASN A 221 -11.52 -2.63 -2.68
N GLN A 222 -11.33 -1.42 -3.24
CA GLN A 222 -10.83 -0.27 -2.48
C GLN A 222 -11.71 0.10 -1.27
N ASN A 223 -13.00 -0.25 -1.29
CA ASN A 223 -13.91 0.01 -0.18
C ASN A 223 -13.82 -1.04 0.94
N ASP A 224 -13.32 -2.24 0.66
CA ASP A 224 -13.25 -3.36 1.60
C ASP A 224 -11.87 -3.53 2.25
N GLN A 225 -10.88 -2.76 1.81
CA GLN A 225 -9.52 -2.71 2.36
C GLN A 225 -9.05 -1.26 2.51
N HIS A 226 -7.89 -1.02 3.14
CA HIS A 226 -7.43 0.36 3.37
C HIS A 226 -6.17 0.78 2.62
N GLY A 227 -5.28 -0.14 2.23
CA GLY A 227 -4.04 0.18 1.53
C GLY A 227 -4.09 -0.03 0.02
N GLY A 228 -2.97 -0.41 -0.56
CA GLY A 228 -2.83 -0.66 -1.99
C GLY A 228 -3.41 -1.98 -2.42
N GLN A 229 -3.67 -2.09 -3.72
CA GLN A 229 -4.13 -3.31 -4.34
C GLN A 229 -3.42 -3.53 -5.67
N ALA A 230 -3.27 -4.77 -6.09
CA ALA A 230 -2.60 -5.10 -7.33
C ALA A 230 -3.35 -6.17 -8.13
N ILE A 231 -3.41 -6.01 -9.44
CA ILE A 231 -3.72 -7.10 -10.34
C ILE A 231 -2.42 -7.88 -10.57
N VAL A 232 -2.43 -9.17 -10.22
CA VAL A 232 -1.21 -9.99 -10.24
C VAL A 232 -0.87 -10.54 -11.62
N ASN A 233 -1.87 -10.74 -12.47
CA ASN A 233 -1.80 -11.43 -13.76
C ASN A 233 -2.38 -10.56 -14.87
N PHE A 234 -2.01 -9.29 -14.93
CA PHE A 234 -2.64 -8.32 -15.83
C PHE A 234 -2.49 -8.69 -17.31
N ASP A 235 -1.29 -9.06 -17.75
CA ASP A 235 -1.02 -9.50 -19.12
C ASP A 235 -1.81 -10.75 -19.49
N TYR A 236 -1.77 -11.78 -18.65
CA TYR A 236 -2.50 -13.04 -18.86
C TYR A 236 -4.02 -12.84 -18.85
N SER A 237 -4.55 -12.05 -17.92
CA SER A 237 -6.00 -11.84 -17.82
C SER A 237 -6.55 -11.01 -18.98
N MET A 238 -5.86 -9.94 -19.36
CA MET A 238 -6.27 -9.10 -20.50
C MET A 238 -6.09 -9.82 -21.83
N ALA A 239 -5.11 -10.74 -21.96
CA ALA A 239 -4.92 -11.57 -23.14
C ALA A 239 -6.18 -12.37 -23.51
N ILE A 240 -6.94 -12.85 -22.53
CA ILE A 240 -8.22 -13.53 -22.77
C ILE A 240 -9.20 -12.57 -23.47
N GLY A 241 -9.26 -11.30 -23.02
CA GLY A 241 -10.08 -10.27 -23.64
C GLY A 241 -9.66 -9.96 -25.08
N VAL A 242 -8.36 -9.90 -25.34
CA VAL A 242 -7.80 -9.72 -26.70
C VAL A 242 -8.21 -10.88 -27.59
N ARG A 243 -8.08 -12.12 -27.15
CA ARG A 243 -8.46 -13.33 -27.89
C ARG A 243 -9.95 -13.32 -28.25
N LYS A 244 -10.82 -13.02 -27.28
CA LYS A 244 -12.27 -12.92 -27.54
C LYS A 244 -12.59 -11.80 -28.53
N THR A 245 -11.92 -10.67 -28.43
CA THR A 245 -12.06 -9.53 -29.35
C THR A 245 -11.62 -9.91 -30.76
N PHE A 246 -10.47 -10.57 -30.91
CA PHE A 246 -9.95 -11.00 -32.20
C PHE A 246 -10.90 -11.96 -32.90
N LYS A 247 -11.38 -13.01 -32.20
CA LYS A 247 -12.36 -13.97 -32.76
C LYS A 247 -13.62 -13.25 -33.29
N ARG A 248 -14.13 -12.27 -32.52
CA ARG A 248 -15.31 -11.48 -32.92
C ARG A 248 -15.02 -10.63 -34.16
N ILE A 249 -13.91 -9.91 -34.18
CA ILE A 249 -13.56 -9.02 -35.29
C ILE A 249 -13.21 -9.82 -36.56
N TYR A 250 -12.52 -10.95 -36.42
CA TYR A 250 -12.26 -11.85 -37.54
C TYR A 250 -13.56 -12.29 -38.18
N ARG A 251 -14.50 -12.83 -37.40
CA ARG A 251 -15.82 -13.24 -37.86
C ARG A 251 -16.56 -12.12 -38.59
N GLN A 252 -16.58 -10.92 -38.03
CA GLN A 252 -17.23 -9.75 -38.63
C GLN A 252 -16.61 -9.35 -39.98
N ASN A 253 -15.29 -9.35 -40.05
CA ASN A 253 -14.61 -9.02 -41.31
C ASN A 253 -14.75 -10.12 -42.37
N LEU A 254 -14.78 -11.40 -41.97
CA LEU A 254 -15.06 -12.50 -42.89
C LEU A 254 -16.50 -12.41 -43.42
N ALA A 255 -17.49 -12.13 -42.53
CA ALA A 255 -18.87 -11.90 -42.96
C ALA A 255 -19.00 -10.75 -43.95
N ARG A 256 -18.32 -9.63 -43.68
CA ARG A 256 -18.28 -8.46 -44.60
C ARG A 256 -17.68 -8.84 -45.97
N ALA A 257 -16.63 -9.64 -45.98
CA ALA A 257 -16.01 -10.13 -47.22
C ALA A 257 -16.99 -11.00 -48.00
N MET A 258 -17.73 -11.88 -47.35
CA MET A 258 -18.76 -12.72 -47.99
C MET A 258 -19.92 -11.88 -48.55
N MET A 259 -20.41 -10.89 -47.79
CA MET A 259 -21.45 -9.98 -48.26
C MET A 259 -21.05 -9.17 -49.50
N LEU A 260 -19.75 -8.90 -49.69
CA LEU A 260 -19.25 -8.19 -50.88
C LEU A 260 -19.17 -9.10 -52.13
N LEU A 261 -19.09 -10.42 -51.95
CA LEU A 261 -19.03 -11.37 -53.05
C LEU A 261 -20.39 -11.83 -53.50
N GLU A 262 -21.33 -11.96 -52.61
CA GLU A 262 -22.70 -12.37 -52.86
C GLU A 262 -23.67 -11.37 -52.23
N ASP A 263 -24.67 -10.97 -52.96
CA ASP A 263 -25.71 -10.03 -52.50
C ASP A 263 -26.70 -10.71 -51.53
N GLN A 264 -26.16 -11.25 -50.42
CA GLN A 264 -26.86 -12.11 -49.45
C GLN A 264 -27.07 -11.40 -48.11
N ALA A 265 -27.98 -11.95 -47.27
CA ALA A 265 -28.17 -11.56 -45.89
C ALA A 265 -26.89 -11.81 -45.09
N ASP A 266 -26.70 -11.05 -43.97
CA ASP A 266 -25.52 -11.11 -43.13
C ASP A 266 -25.17 -12.53 -42.65
N PRO A 267 -24.05 -13.12 -43.11
CA PRO A 267 -23.64 -14.50 -42.80
C PRO A 267 -22.93 -14.64 -41.44
N GLU A 268 -22.89 -13.56 -40.60
CA GLU A 268 -22.12 -13.58 -39.35
C GLU A 268 -22.53 -14.72 -38.41
N SER A 269 -23.84 -15.06 -38.38
CA SER A 269 -24.34 -16.13 -37.49
C SER A 269 -23.87 -17.52 -37.92
N GLU A 270 -23.81 -17.80 -39.21
CA GLU A 270 -23.35 -19.08 -39.75
C GLU A 270 -21.85 -19.26 -39.58
N ILE A 271 -21.08 -18.23 -39.86
CA ILE A 271 -19.62 -18.17 -39.61
C ILE A 271 -19.33 -18.39 -38.13
N LYS A 272 -20.09 -17.74 -37.21
CA LYS A 272 -19.98 -17.97 -35.78
C LYS A 272 -20.20 -19.41 -35.40
N ALA A 273 -21.24 -20.03 -35.90
CA ALA A 273 -21.56 -21.45 -35.63
C ALA A 273 -20.45 -22.38 -36.13
N ASN A 274 -19.90 -22.10 -37.33
CA ASN A 274 -18.77 -22.85 -37.86
C ASN A 274 -17.50 -22.72 -37.00
N ILE A 275 -17.16 -21.50 -36.56
CA ILE A 275 -16.01 -21.26 -35.66
C ILE A 275 -16.18 -22.08 -34.38
N GLN A 276 -17.37 -22.01 -33.75
CA GLN A 276 -17.67 -22.75 -32.52
C GLN A 276 -17.58 -24.26 -32.70
N LYS A 277 -18.09 -24.77 -33.86
CA LYS A 277 -17.99 -26.16 -34.17
C LYS A 277 -16.54 -26.62 -34.37
N LEU A 278 -15.77 -25.89 -35.15
CA LEU A 278 -14.35 -26.20 -35.38
C LEU A 278 -13.55 -26.19 -34.07
N GLU A 279 -13.80 -25.19 -33.21
CA GLU A 279 -13.15 -25.11 -31.89
C GLU A 279 -13.50 -26.30 -31.00
N ALA A 280 -14.78 -26.71 -30.96
CA ALA A 280 -15.24 -27.85 -30.18
C ALA A 280 -14.70 -29.20 -30.72
N ASP A 281 -14.70 -29.39 -32.05
CA ASP A 281 -14.36 -30.65 -32.67
C ASP A 281 -12.83 -30.86 -32.81
N THR A 282 -12.07 -29.78 -33.02
CA THR A 282 -10.64 -29.85 -33.38
C THR A 282 -9.71 -29.01 -32.48
N GLY A 283 -10.27 -28.15 -31.67
CA GLY A 283 -9.49 -27.16 -30.88
C GLY A 283 -8.94 -26.01 -31.73
N LEU A 284 -9.27 -25.94 -33.04
CA LEU A 284 -8.81 -24.89 -33.94
C LEU A 284 -9.78 -23.69 -33.92
N TYR A 285 -9.22 -22.49 -33.76
CA TYR A 285 -9.96 -21.22 -33.80
C TYR A 285 -9.09 -20.13 -34.43
N PRO A 286 -9.66 -19.01 -34.92
CA PRO A 286 -8.86 -17.95 -35.50
C PRO A 286 -7.98 -17.29 -34.42
N LYS A 287 -6.66 -17.20 -34.69
CA LYS A 287 -5.62 -16.70 -33.83
C LYS A 287 -4.94 -15.46 -34.42
N LEU A 288 -4.31 -14.65 -33.58
CA LEU A 288 -3.50 -13.50 -34.02
C LEU A 288 -2.33 -13.93 -34.92
N GLU A 289 -1.69 -15.05 -34.59
CA GLU A 289 -0.56 -15.65 -35.33
C GLU A 289 -0.84 -17.14 -35.56
N ASP A 290 -0.08 -17.77 -36.46
CA ASP A 290 -0.17 -19.20 -36.77
C ASP A 290 -1.58 -19.69 -37.12
N CYS A 291 -2.27 -18.94 -37.99
CA CYS A 291 -3.67 -19.16 -38.31
C CYS A 291 -3.88 -20.15 -39.48
N GLN A 292 -2.81 -20.65 -40.13
CA GLN A 292 -2.92 -21.45 -41.35
C GLN A 292 -3.71 -22.75 -41.13
N ALA A 293 -3.46 -23.49 -40.06
CA ALA A 293 -4.21 -24.72 -39.75
C ALA A 293 -5.71 -24.48 -39.57
N TYR A 294 -6.07 -23.32 -38.96
CA TYR A 294 -7.47 -22.90 -38.85
C TYR A 294 -8.06 -22.54 -40.21
N PHE A 295 -7.35 -21.84 -41.08
CA PHE A 295 -7.81 -21.48 -42.43
C PHE A 295 -8.08 -22.71 -43.27
N ASP A 296 -7.20 -23.71 -43.18
CA ASP A 296 -7.39 -24.99 -43.89
C ASP A 296 -8.60 -25.75 -43.35
N ALA A 297 -8.89 -25.70 -42.07
CA ALA A 297 -10.06 -26.33 -41.45
C ALA A 297 -11.39 -25.58 -41.76
N GLU A 298 -11.35 -24.26 -41.92
CA GLU A 298 -12.50 -23.42 -42.23
C GLU A 298 -12.87 -23.46 -43.73
N LEU A 299 -11.88 -23.63 -44.58
CA LEU A 299 -12.03 -23.56 -46.06
C LEU A 299 -13.14 -24.44 -46.64
N PRO A 300 -13.30 -25.72 -46.24
CA PRO A 300 -14.40 -26.55 -46.73
C PRO A 300 -15.78 -25.93 -46.51
N PHE A 301 -16.01 -25.35 -45.34
CA PHE A 301 -17.25 -24.63 -45.04
C PHE A 301 -17.46 -23.43 -45.98
N LEU A 302 -16.42 -22.66 -46.22
CA LEU A 302 -16.51 -21.49 -47.11
C LEU A 302 -16.78 -21.88 -48.56
N LEU A 303 -16.16 -22.97 -49.03
CA LEU A 303 -16.36 -23.50 -50.39
C LEU A 303 -17.77 -24.10 -50.59
N GLU A 304 -18.35 -24.68 -49.55
CA GLU A 304 -19.69 -25.25 -49.60
C GLU A 304 -20.78 -24.19 -49.60
N HIS A 305 -20.61 -23.09 -48.82
CA HIS A 305 -21.68 -22.13 -48.51
C HIS A 305 -21.60 -20.85 -49.33
N TYR A 306 -20.41 -20.45 -49.83
CA TYR A 306 -20.25 -19.11 -50.44
C TYR A 306 -19.69 -19.15 -51.87
N SER A 307 -18.55 -19.75 -52.12
CA SER A 307 -17.94 -19.78 -53.45
C SER A 307 -17.05 -21.02 -53.64
N GLN A 308 -17.16 -21.68 -54.78
CA GLN A 308 -16.31 -22.82 -55.17
C GLN A 308 -14.88 -22.39 -55.52
N ASN A 309 -14.57 -21.09 -55.55
CA ASN A 309 -13.25 -20.58 -55.89
C ASN A 309 -12.35 -20.52 -54.65
N GLU A 310 -11.49 -21.52 -54.48
CA GLU A 310 -10.57 -21.62 -53.35
C GLU A 310 -9.68 -20.36 -53.21
N ALA A 311 -9.15 -19.84 -54.34
CA ALA A 311 -8.26 -18.67 -54.27
C ALA A 311 -8.99 -17.42 -53.78
N GLU A 312 -10.29 -17.29 -54.05
CA GLU A 312 -11.14 -16.20 -53.56
C GLU A 312 -11.43 -16.36 -52.08
N MET A 313 -11.79 -17.56 -51.63
CA MET A 313 -12.03 -17.82 -50.20
C MET A 313 -10.78 -17.59 -49.35
N ARG A 314 -9.62 -18.02 -49.82
CA ARG A 314 -8.34 -17.75 -49.12
C ARG A 314 -7.98 -16.25 -49.07
N LYS A 315 -8.34 -15.48 -50.14
CA LYS A 315 -8.22 -14.01 -50.08
C LYS A 315 -9.13 -13.40 -49.03
N CYS A 316 -10.35 -13.89 -48.89
CA CYS A 316 -11.29 -13.42 -47.86
C CYS A 316 -10.80 -13.75 -46.45
N GLN A 317 -10.29 -14.96 -46.22
CA GLN A 317 -9.66 -15.31 -44.94
C GLN A 317 -8.47 -14.40 -44.62
N SER A 318 -7.56 -14.21 -45.57
CA SER A 318 -6.38 -13.34 -45.39
C SER A 318 -6.76 -11.87 -45.15
N PHE A 319 -7.78 -11.38 -45.87
CA PHE A 319 -8.32 -10.04 -45.65
C PHE A 319 -8.94 -9.90 -44.25
N ALA A 320 -9.78 -10.86 -43.87
CA ALA A 320 -10.44 -10.86 -42.56
C ALA A 320 -9.42 -10.90 -41.41
N HIS A 321 -8.39 -11.74 -41.55
CA HIS A 321 -7.30 -11.85 -40.57
C HIS A 321 -6.49 -10.56 -40.47
N TYR A 322 -6.03 -10.02 -41.61
CA TYR A 322 -5.26 -8.77 -41.63
C TYR A 322 -6.01 -7.60 -40.98
N ARG A 323 -7.32 -7.49 -41.32
CA ARG A 323 -8.17 -6.48 -40.69
C ARG A 323 -8.37 -6.74 -39.22
N ALA A 324 -8.61 -7.99 -38.83
CA ALA A 324 -8.82 -8.36 -37.43
C ALA A 324 -7.60 -8.07 -36.56
N VAL A 325 -6.38 -8.33 -37.03
CA VAL A 325 -5.14 -7.97 -36.31
C VAL A 325 -5.09 -6.46 -36.03
N LYS A 326 -5.29 -5.63 -37.07
CA LYS A 326 -5.23 -4.17 -36.93
C LYS A 326 -6.33 -3.59 -36.05
N GLU A 327 -7.55 -4.08 -36.22
CA GLU A 327 -8.71 -3.60 -35.46
C GLU A 327 -8.64 -4.05 -33.99
N THR A 328 -8.13 -5.25 -33.72
CA THR A 328 -7.90 -5.75 -32.36
C THR A 328 -6.80 -4.96 -31.67
N ASP A 329 -5.69 -4.67 -32.33
CA ASP A 329 -4.61 -3.84 -31.80
C ASP A 329 -5.11 -2.45 -31.42
N ARG A 330 -5.88 -1.81 -32.29
CA ARG A 330 -6.53 -0.51 -32.01
C ARG A 330 -7.51 -0.60 -30.85
N ALA A 331 -8.35 -1.63 -30.78
CA ALA A 331 -9.31 -1.81 -29.69
C ALA A 331 -8.59 -2.05 -28.36
N THR A 332 -7.46 -2.77 -28.38
CA THR A 332 -6.62 -3.00 -27.22
C THR A 332 -5.98 -1.71 -26.73
N TYR A 333 -5.44 -0.88 -27.63
CA TYR A 333 -4.90 0.43 -27.29
C TYR A 333 -5.96 1.31 -26.61
N GLN A 334 -7.15 1.43 -27.19
CA GLN A 334 -8.26 2.21 -26.65
C GLN A 334 -8.71 1.70 -25.26
N ALA A 335 -8.73 0.37 -25.06
CA ALA A 335 -9.06 -0.22 -23.78
C ALA A 335 -8.00 0.09 -22.71
N MET A 336 -6.71 0.06 -23.06
CA MET A 336 -5.61 0.40 -22.15
C MET A 336 -5.57 1.89 -21.81
N GLU A 337 -5.81 2.74 -22.80
CA GLU A 337 -5.95 4.18 -22.61
C GLU A 337 -7.13 4.50 -21.66
N ALA A 338 -8.30 3.89 -21.90
CA ALA A 338 -9.47 4.06 -21.03
C ALA A 338 -9.22 3.58 -19.60
N LEU A 339 -8.49 2.48 -19.40
CA LEU A 339 -8.11 1.98 -18.08
C LEU A 339 -7.23 2.99 -17.33
N ILE A 340 -6.21 3.53 -18.00
CA ILE A 340 -5.33 4.55 -17.41
C ILE A 340 -6.14 5.80 -17.03
N HIS A 341 -6.96 6.32 -17.93
CA HIS A 341 -7.80 7.49 -17.67
C HIS A 341 -8.74 7.23 -16.49
N ASN A 342 -9.41 6.08 -16.47
CA ASN A 342 -10.37 5.72 -15.42
C ASN A 342 -9.69 5.68 -14.04
N LEU A 343 -8.56 5.01 -13.91
CA LEU A 343 -7.84 4.87 -12.64
C LEU A 343 -7.20 6.18 -12.12
N ASN A 344 -7.10 7.21 -12.96
CA ASN A 344 -6.65 8.55 -12.55
C ASN A 344 -7.79 9.54 -12.29
N THR A 345 -9.02 9.25 -12.73
CA THR A 345 -10.15 10.21 -12.68
C THR A 345 -11.33 9.73 -11.86
N MET A 346 -11.56 8.42 -11.78
CA MET A 346 -12.68 7.85 -11.02
C MET A 346 -12.31 7.68 -9.54
N HIS A 347 -13.09 8.30 -8.68
CA HIS A 347 -12.89 8.21 -7.24
C HIS A 347 -13.67 7.05 -6.62
N SER A 348 -13.11 6.48 -5.57
CA SER A 348 -13.75 5.57 -4.60
C SER A 348 -13.73 6.19 -3.20
N ARG A 349 -14.12 5.45 -2.16
CA ARG A 349 -14.17 5.92 -0.76
C ARG A 349 -14.86 7.27 -0.64
N ALA A 350 -16.17 7.26 -0.84
CA ALA A 350 -17.02 8.45 -0.74
C ALA A 350 -16.62 9.60 -1.72
N GLY A 351 -15.94 9.29 -2.81
CA GLY A 351 -15.50 10.28 -3.79
C GLY A 351 -14.28 11.11 -3.38
N ALA A 352 -13.55 10.69 -2.36
CA ALA A 352 -12.44 11.45 -1.81
C ALA A 352 -11.06 10.97 -2.27
N GLN A 353 -10.96 9.77 -2.86
CA GLN A 353 -9.68 9.14 -3.17
C GLN A 353 -9.73 8.38 -4.49
N THR A 354 -8.75 8.60 -5.38
CA THR A 354 -8.49 7.69 -6.50
C THR A 354 -7.99 6.35 -6.00
N PRO A 355 -8.36 5.22 -6.64
CA PRO A 355 -7.93 3.90 -6.17
C PRO A 355 -6.41 3.75 -6.20
N PHE A 356 -5.83 3.39 -5.05
CA PHE A 356 -4.40 3.09 -4.94
C PHE A 356 -4.14 1.71 -5.57
N SER A 357 -3.85 1.71 -6.86
CA SER A 357 -3.85 0.53 -7.71
C SER A 357 -2.49 0.24 -8.33
N SER A 358 -2.22 -1.05 -8.55
CA SER A 358 -1.02 -1.54 -9.23
C SER A 358 -1.38 -2.62 -10.26
N ILE A 359 -0.56 -2.78 -11.28
CA ILE A 359 -0.64 -3.88 -12.24
C ILE A 359 0.73 -4.53 -12.43
N ASN A 360 0.77 -5.87 -12.45
CA ASN A 360 1.98 -6.64 -12.70
C ASN A 360 1.86 -7.34 -14.07
N TYR A 361 2.88 -7.20 -14.90
CA TYR A 361 2.93 -7.77 -16.24
C TYR A 361 4.37 -7.92 -16.73
N GLY A 362 4.61 -8.54 -17.88
CA GLY A 362 5.92 -8.72 -18.48
C GLY A 362 6.22 -10.14 -18.94
N MET A 363 5.48 -11.14 -18.44
CA MET A 363 5.82 -12.54 -18.53
C MET A 363 5.05 -13.31 -19.61
N ASP A 364 3.83 -12.89 -19.98
CA ASP A 364 3.03 -13.56 -20.99
C ASP A 364 3.67 -13.41 -22.38
N THR A 365 4.13 -14.53 -22.94
CA THR A 365 4.76 -14.57 -24.28
C THR A 365 3.77 -14.84 -25.41
N SER A 366 2.48 -15.01 -25.09
CA SER A 366 1.45 -15.17 -26.12
C SER A 366 1.31 -13.90 -26.97
N PRO A 367 0.91 -14.01 -28.25
CA PRO A 367 0.67 -12.84 -29.09
C PRO A 367 -0.32 -11.86 -28.47
N GLU A 368 -1.35 -12.37 -27.79
CA GLU A 368 -2.37 -11.57 -27.09
C GLU A 368 -1.80 -10.82 -25.90
N GLY A 369 -1.03 -11.50 -25.04
CA GLY A 369 -0.37 -10.87 -23.89
C GLY A 369 0.66 -9.82 -24.31
N ARG A 370 1.43 -10.11 -25.35
CA ARG A 370 2.36 -9.15 -25.97
C ARG A 370 1.62 -7.91 -26.49
N MET A 371 0.46 -8.08 -27.12
CA MET A 371 -0.39 -6.97 -27.61
C MET A 371 -0.89 -6.10 -26.43
N VAL A 372 -1.30 -6.72 -25.32
CA VAL A 372 -1.68 -5.99 -24.09
C VAL A 372 -0.51 -5.17 -23.56
N MET A 373 0.65 -5.79 -23.37
CA MET A 373 1.83 -5.12 -22.81
C MET A 373 2.32 -3.97 -23.68
N LYS A 374 2.37 -4.18 -25.01
CA LYS A 374 2.70 -3.11 -25.96
C LYS A 374 1.73 -1.90 -25.79
N ASN A 375 0.44 -2.16 -25.76
CA ASN A 375 -0.55 -1.09 -25.77
C ASN A 375 -0.68 -0.39 -24.42
N ILE A 376 -0.52 -1.06 -23.28
CA ILE A 376 -0.50 -0.37 -21.98
C ILE A 376 0.72 0.55 -21.85
N LEU A 377 1.90 0.11 -22.34
CA LEU A 377 3.11 0.93 -22.35
C LEU A 377 2.97 2.15 -23.27
N LEU A 378 2.43 1.97 -24.48
CA LEU A 378 2.20 3.06 -25.43
C LEU A 378 1.16 4.07 -24.90
N ALA A 379 0.08 3.61 -24.30
CA ALA A 379 -0.93 4.47 -23.69
C ALA A 379 -0.38 5.25 -22.51
N THR A 380 0.47 4.62 -21.69
CA THR A 380 1.18 5.30 -20.58
C THR A 380 2.14 6.35 -21.11
N GLU A 381 2.91 6.03 -22.14
CA GLU A 381 3.85 6.98 -22.76
C GLU A 381 3.13 8.19 -23.39
N ALA A 382 1.95 8.00 -23.95
CA ALA A 382 1.11 9.08 -24.46
C ALA A 382 0.65 10.03 -23.36
N GLY A 383 0.35 9.51 -22.17
CA GLY A 383 -0.13 10.29 -21.02
C GLY A 383 -1.66 10.47 -21.02
N LEU A 384 -2.14 11.34 -20.12
CA LEU A 384 -3.55 11.71 -20.04
C LEU A 384 -3.91 12.76 -21.12
N GLY A 385 -5.14 13.27 -21.08
CA GLY A 385 -5.75 14.09 -22.15
C GLY A 385 -4.93 15.28 -22.66
N ASN A 386 -4.14 15.93 -21.80
CA ASN A 386 -3.23 17.01 -22.18
C ASN A 386 -1.74 16.58 -22.12
N GLY A 387 -1.47 15.28 -22.10
CA GLY A 387 -0.12 14.73 -21.99
C GLY A 387 0.43 14.66 -20.57
N GLU A 388 -0.42 14.81 -19.54
CA GLU A 388 -0.02 14.64 -18.13
C GLU A 388 0.48 13.23 -17.88
N THR A 389 1.43 13.08 -16.95
CA THR A 389 1.93 11.77 -16.54
C THR A 389 0.90 11.06 -15.66
N PRO A 390 0.45 9.83 -16.01
CA PRO A 390 -0.45 9.06 -15.18
C PRO A 390 0.20 8.70 -13.84
N ILE A 391 -0.55 8.85 -12.74
CA ILE A 391 -0.09 8.49 -11.40
C ILE A 391 -0.46 7.04 -11.07
N PHE A 392 -1.61 6.59 -11.56
CA PHE A 392 -2.13 5.23 -11.42
C PHE A 392 -2.48 4.61 -12.77
N PRO A 393 -2.47 3.27 -12.86
CA PRO A 393 -1.96 2.33 -11.86
C PRO A 393 -0.44 2.39 -11.76
N ILE A 394 0.12 2.05 -10.58
CA ILE A 394 1.55 1.76 -10.46
C ILE A 394 1.84 0.55 -11.33
N GLN A 395 2.68 0.73 -12.34
CA GLN A 395 3.01 -0.34 -13.27
C GLN A 395 4.30 -1.03 -12.85
N ILE A 396 4.28 -2.36 -12.86
CA ILE A 396 5.38 -3.21 -12.42
C ILE A 396 5.69 -4.19 -13.55
N PHE A 397 6.80 -3.94 -14.23
CA PHE A 397 7.30 -4.80 -15.31
C PHE A 397 8.20 -5.88 -14.72
N ARG A 398 7.80 -7.15 -14.90
CA ARG A 398 8.57 -8.31 -14.45
C ARG A 398 9.68 -8.62 -15.44
N VAL A 399 10.91 -8.72 -14.94
CA VAL A 399 12.12 -9.04 -15.72
C VAL A 399 12.57 -10.46 -15.40
N LYS A 400 12.77 -11.28 -16.43
CA LYS A 400 13.25 -12.65 -16.31
C LYS A 400 14.09 -13.06 -17.51
N GLU A 401 15.24 -13.71 -17.26
CA GLU A 401 16.02 -14.39 -18.30
C GLU A 401 15.19 -15.50 -18.95
N GLY A 402 15.36 -15.63 -20.27
CA GLY A 402 14.56 -16.55 -21.08
C GLY A 402 13.23 -16.00 -21.55
N VAL A 403 12.78 -14.85 -21.00
CA VAL A 403 11.51 -14.21 -21.37
C VAL A 403 11.70 -12.84 -22.01
N ASN A 404 12.42 -11.93 -21.36
CA ASN A 404 12.49 -10.54 -21.82
C ASN A 404 13.81 -9.81 -21.52
N TYR A 405 14.80 -10.47 -20.92
CA TYR A 405 16.02 -9.79 -20.47
C TYR A 405 17.11 -9.72 -21.55
N ASN A 406 17.32 -10.78 -22.35
CA ASN A 406 18.38 -10.86 -23.34
C ASN A 406 17.85 -10.64 -24.76
N PRO A 407 18.69 -10.09 -25.68
CA PRO A 407 18.33 -10.02 -27.08
C PRO A 407 17.94 -11.38 -27.66
N GLY A 408 16.83 -11.41 -28.40
CA GLY A 408 16.29 -12.64 -29.02
C GLY A 408 15.31 -13.40 -28.14
N GLU A 409 15.09 -13.02 -26.88
CA GLU A 409 14.04 -13.56 -26.05
C GLU A 409 12.65 -13.04 -26.49
N PRO A 410 11.57 -13.79 -26.24
CA PRO A 410 10.23 -13.49 -26.79
C PRO A 410 9.71 -12.08 -26.54
N ASN A 411 9.92 -11.54 -25.33
CA ASN A 411 9.43 -10.22 -24.91
C ASN A 411 10.56 -9.17 -24.75
N TYR A 412 11.72 -9.40 -25.36
CA TYR A 412 12.85 -8.45 -25.23
C TYR A 412 12.51 -7.05 -25.78
N ASP A 413 11.80 -6.98 -26.89
CA ASP A 413 11.33 -5.73 -27.48
C ASP A 413 10.39 -4.96 -26.53
N LEU A 414 9.59 -5.67 -25.75
CA LEU A 414 8.70 -5.07 -24.72
C LEU A 414 9.50 -4.58 -23.52
N PHE A 415 10.58 -5.26 -23.14
CA PHE A 415 11.50 -4.75 -22.14
C PHE A 415 12.15 -3.42 -22.59
N LYS A 416 12.58 -3.33 -23.83
CA LYS A 416 13.10 -2.07 -24.41
C LYS A 416 12.04 -0.97 -24.42
N LEU A 417 10.81 -1.30 -24.74
CA LEU A 417 9.67 -0.37 -24.68
C LEU A 417 9.39 0.07 -23.24
N ALA A 418 9.45 -0.83 -22.26
CA ALA A 418 9.29 -0.53 -20.84
C ALA A 418 10.39 0.43 -20.33
N ILE A 419 11.65 0.22 -20.74
CA ILE A 419 12.78 1.14 -20.47
C ILE A 419 12.45 2.55 -20.99
N ARG A 420 12.02 2.66 -22.25
CA ARG A 420 11.68 3.95 -22.88
C ARG A 420 10.50 4.64 -22.14
N CYS A 421 9.47 3.89 -21.85
CA CYS A 421 8.30 4.40 -21.14
C CYS A 421 8.66 4.90 -19.74
N SER A 422 9.46 4.12 -18.98
CA SER A 422 9.90 4.50 -17.64
C SER A 422 10.83 5.73 -17.65
N ALA A 423 11.70 5.84 -18.63
CA ALA A 423 12.54 7.02 -18.82
C ALA A 423 11.72 8.29 -19.10
N LYS A 424 10.52 8.16 -19.70
CA LYS A 424 9.64 9.30 -20.00
C LYS A 424 8.63 9.60 -18.89
N ARG A 425 8.13 8.57 -18.20
CA ARG A 425 6.95 8.67 -17.33
C ARG A 425 7.14 8.18 -15.90
N LEU A 426 8.36 7.80 -15.49
CA LEU A 426 8.69 7.20 -14.18
C LEU A 426 8.04 5.81 -13.94
N PHE A 427 7.17 5.34 -14.81
CA PHE A 427 6.61 4.00 -14.84
C PHE A 427 6.85 3.33 -16.20
N PRO A 428 6.99 1.99 -16.22
CA PRO A 428 6.90 1.05 -15.10
C PRO A 428 8.11 1.04 -14.16
N ASN A 429 7.90 0.58 -12.91
CA ASN A 429 8.95 0.06 -12.05
C ASN A 429 9.32 -1.36 -12.50
N PHE A 430 10.45 -1.89 -12.02
CA PHE A 430 10.95 -3.20 -12.43
C PHE A 430 11.02 -4.16 -11.26
N SER A 431 10.44 -5.35 -11.41
CA SER A 431 10.60 -6.46 -10.48
C SER A 431 11.40 -7.60 -11.13
N PHE A 432 12.24 -8.25 -10.35
CA PHE A 432 13.18 -9.23 -10.87
C PHE A 432 12.80 -10.62 -10.37
N VAL A 433 12.26 -11.44 -11.27
CA VAL A 433 11.85 -12.82 -10.98
C VAL A 433 13.06 -13.69 -10.69
N ASP A 434 14.21 -13.39 -11.32
CA ASP A 434 15.47 -14.13 -11.15
C ASP A 434 16.17 -13.88 -9.79
N ALA A 435 15.74 -12.91 -8.99
CA ALA A 435 16.25 -12.76 -7.64
C ALA A 435 16.01 -14.06 -6.86
N PRO A 436 17.03 -14.66 -6.20
CA PRO A 436 16.93 -16.01 -5.64
C PRO A 436 15.72 -16.22 -4.71
N PHE A 437 15.38 -15.21 -3.91
CA PHE A 437 14.24 -15.25 -2.99
C PHE A 437 12.86 -15.11 -3.69
N ASN A 438 12.83 -14.78 -4.99
CA ASN A 438 11.65 -14.83 -5.85
C ASN A 438 11.66 -16.11 -6.70
N LEU A 439 12.81 -16.45 -7.28
CA LEU A 439 12.98 -17.59 -8.17
C LEU A 439 12.66 -18.93 -7.50
N GLN A 440 12.86 -19.04 -6.18
CA GLN A 440 12.53 -20.26 -5.42
C GLN A 440 11.04 -20.65 -5.51
N TYR A 441 10.15 -19.71 -5.78
CA TYR A 441 8.70 -19.97 -5.94
C TYR A 441 8.30 -20.23 -7.39
N TYR A 442 9.07 -19.69 -8.33
CA TYR A 442 8.73 -19.72 -9.75
C TYR A 442 8.74 -21.13 -10.33
N LYS A 443 7.68 -21.48 -11.06
CA LYS A 443 7.57 -22.71 -11.84
C LYS A 443 7.18 -22.34 -13.27
N GLU A 444 7.95 -22.83 -14.25
CA GLU A 444 7.66 -22.59 -15.66
C GLU A 444 6.28 -23.15 -16.03
N GLY A 445 5.50 -22.39 -16.79
CA GLY A 445 4.13 -22.75 -17.17
C GLY A 445 3.08 -22.55 -16.07
N HIS A 446 3.46 -21.99 -14.92
CA HIS A 446 2.60 -21.72 -13.76
C HIS A 446 2.57 -20.23 -13.39
N PRO A 447 1.80 -19.37 -14.11
CA PRO A 447 1.76 -17.93 -13.90
C PRO A 447 1.41 -17.52 -12.46
N GLU A 448 0.64 -18.34 -11.74
CA GLU A 448 0.26 -18.13 -10.35
C GLU A 448 1.46 -18.15 -9.37
N THR A 449 2.61 -18.69 -9.80
CA THR A 449 3.85 -18.76 -9.02
C THR A 449 4.79 -17.59 -9.30
N GLU A 450 4.43 -16.70 -10.21
CA GLU A 450 5.20 -15.51 -10.52
C GLU A 450 5.05 -14.47 -9.39
N ILE A 451 6.18 -13.86 -9.03
CA ILE A 451 6.15 -12.79 -8.02
C ILE A 451 5.31 -11.60 -8.50
N ALA A 452 4.51 -11.03 -7.61
CA ALA A 452 3.84 -9.77 -7.79
C ALA A 452 4.12 -8.84 -6.60
N TYR A 453 4.26 -7.55 -6.91
CA TYR A 453 4.34 -6.50 -5.91
C TYR A 453 3.05 -5.65 -5.95
N MET A 454 2.70 -5.04 -4.82
CA MET A 454 1.52 -4.19 -4.72
C MET A 454 1.82 -2.90 -3.95
N GLY A 455 1.07 -1.87 -4.30
CA GLY A 455 1.25 -0.54 -3.72
C GLY A 455 2.67 -0.04 -3.89
N CYS A 456 3.25 0.45 -2.78
CA CYS A 456 4.59 1.01 -2.80
C CYS A 456 5.68 -0.05 -2.96
N ARG A 457 5.56 -1.21 -2.28
CA ARG A 457 6.61 -2.23 -2.23
C ARG A 457 6.17 -3.58 -1.64
N THR A 458 4.92 -3.75 -1.25
CA THR A 458 4.47 -4.94 -0.50
C THR A 458 4.58 -6.21 -1.35
N ARG A 459 5.05 -7.28 -0.72
CA ARG A 459 5.31 -8.59 -1.31
C ARG A 459 4.67 -9.68 -0.44
N VAL A 460 3.83 -10.52 -1.04
CA VAL A 460 3.20 -11.66 -0.34
C VAL A 460 3.21 -12.86 -1.29
N ILE A 461 4.00 -13.88 -1.00
CA ILE A 461 4.08 -15.11 -1.80
C ILE A 461 4.29 -16.37 -0.92
N GLY A 462 5.25 -16.41 -0.01
CA GLY A 462 5.44 -17.52 0.92
C GLY A 462 4.20 -17.75 1.79
N ASN A 463 3.85 -19.01 2.09
CA ASN A 463 2.66 -19.36 2.86
C ASN A 463 2.94 -20.57 3.77
N VAL A 464 3.21 -20.31 5.04
CA VAL A 464 3.47 -21.39 6.03
C VAL A 464 2.20 -22.16 6.39
N VAL A 465 1.02 -21.56 6.18
CA VAL A 465 -0.29 -22.16 6.45
C VAL A 465 -0.65 -23.18 5.36
N ASP A 466 -0.21 -22.93 4.14
CA ASP A 466 -0.44 -23.80 2.99
C ASP A 466 0.82 -23.86 2.11
N PRO A 467 1.80 -24.71 2.49
CA PRO A 467 3.07 -24.79 1.78
C PRO A 467 2.95 -25.29 0.32
N ASP A 468 1.84 -25.91 -0.04
CA ASP A 468 1.58 -26.38 -1.41
C ASP A 468 1.11 -25.25 -2.33
N ARG A 469 0.54 -24.17 -1.77
CA ARG A 469 0.06 -22.99 -2.51
C ARG A 469 0.83 -21.73 -2.10
N GLN A 470 2.09 -21.65 -2.51
CA GLN A 470 2.93 -20.47 -2.33
C GLN A 470 2.76 -19.54 -3.53
N ILE A 471 1.66 -18.83 -3.56
CA ILE A 471 1.22 -17.97 -4.65
C ILE A 471 0.90 -16.56 -4.14
N CYS A 472 0.86 -15.59 -5.07
CA CYS A 472 0.43 -14.22 -4.76
C CYS A 472 -1.10 -14.07 -4.79
N ASN A 473 -1.76 -14.79 -5.70
CA ASN A 473 -3.18 -14.63 -6.04
C ASN A 473 -4.11 -14.71 -4.83
N GLY A 474 -4.97 -13.73 -4.67
CA GLY A 474 -5.99 -13.69 -3.61
C GLY A 474 -5.45 -13.49 -2.20
N ARG A 475 -4.20 -13.06 -2.05
CA ARG A 475 -3.54 -12.87 -0.75
C ARG A 475 -3.12 -11.42 -0.57
N GLY A 476 -2.76 -11.03 0.66
CA GLY A 476 -2.33 -9.69 0.96
C GLY A 476 -1.76 -9.56 2.37
N ASN A 477 -1.40 -8.33 2.73
CA ASN A 477 -0.99 -7.98 4.09
C ASN A 477 -2.23 -7.63 4.93
N LEU A 478 -2.31 -8.17 6.12
CA LEU A 478 -3.41 -7.90 7.07
C LEU A 478 -3.17 -6.63 7.86
N SER A 479 -1.96 -6.46 8.37
CA SER A 479 -1.54 -5.30 9.14
C SER A 479 -0.02 -5.27 9.31
N PHE A 480 0.52 -4.08 9.61
CA PHE A 480 1.93 -3.94 9.94
C PHE A 480 2.17 -2.88 11.00
N THR A 481 3.27 -3.07 11.75
CA THR A 481 3.70 -2.18 12.83
C THR A 481 5.19 -1.95 12.71
N THR A 482 5.64 -0.70 12.77
CA THR A 482 7.03 -0.30 12.51
C THR A 482 7.76 0.05 13.80
N ILE A 483 8.96 -0.49 13.98
CA ILE A 483 9.88 -0.20 15.08
C ILE A 483 10.69 1.06 14.78
N ASN A 484 10.85 1.92 15.79
CA ASN A 484 11.77 3.06 15.77
C ASN A 484 13.19 2.57 16.09
N LEU A 485 13.92 2.07 15.09
CA LEU A 485 15.30 1.59 15.28
C LEU A 485 16.26 2.69 15.76
N PRO A 486 16.23 3.93 15.23
CA PRO A 486 17.11 5.01 15.72
C PRO A 486 17.03 5.24 17.22
N ARG A 487 15.82 5.20 17.79
CA ARG A 487 15.62 5.34 19.24
C ARG A 487 16.32 4.25 20.03
N LEU A 488 16.27 3.01 19.54
CA LEU A 488 16.97 1.90 20.20
C LEU A 488 18.49 2.11 20.17
N GLY A 489 19.02 2.59 19.03
CA GLY A 489 20.42 2.98 18.89
C GLY A 489 20.82 4.09 19.85
N ILE A 490 20.02 5.15 19.96
CA ILE A 490 20.26 6.27 20.92
C ILE A 490 20.28 5.76 22.36
N LYS A 491 19.31 4.92 22.74
CA LYS A 491 19.21 4.38 24.10
C LYS A 491 20.37 3.43 24.46
N ALA A 492 20.87 2.70 23.49
CA ALA A 492 21.96 1.74 23.67
C ALA A 492 23.33 2.40 23.90
N LYS A 493 23.52 3.66 23.48
CA LYS A 493 24.77 4.44 23.71
C LYS A 493 26.04 3.69 23.30
N GLY A 494 25.99 2.96 22.18
CA GLY A 494 27.09 2.16 21.66
C GLY A 494 27.20 0.74 22.21
N ASP A 495 26.38 0.35 23.17
CA ASP A 495 26.30 -1.03 23.66
C ASP A 495 25.43 -1.90 22.71
N ILE A 496 26.10 -2.72 21.89
CA ILE A 496 25.47 -3.57 20.89
C ILE A 496 24.59 -4.65 21.55
N ASN A 497 24.99 -5.20 22.68
CA ASN A 497 24.20 -6.22 23.38
C ASN A 497 22.90 -5.63 23.92
N LEU A 498 22.98 -4.48 24.56
CA LEU A 498 21.81 -3.75 25.05
C LEU A 498 20.86 -3.34 23.91
N PHE A 499 21.42 -3.03 22.73
CA PHE A 499 20.62 -2.76 21.54
C PHE A 499 19.80 -3.98 21.13
N PHE A 500 20.44 -5.15 20.97
CA PHE A 500 19.73 -6.38 20.57
C PHE A 500 18.71 -6.84 21.61
N GLU A 501 19.00 -6.76 22.89
CA GLU A 501 18.03 -7.04 23.96
C GLU A 501 16.80 -6.11 23.89
N SER A 502 17.03 -4.83 23.57
CA SER A 502 15.96 -3.85 23.43
C SER A 502 15.18 -4.07 22.15
N LEU A 503 15.85 -4.47 21.07
CA LEU A 503 15.21 -4.82 19.79
C LEU A 503 14.29 -6.03 19.97
N ASP A 504 14.74 -7.09 20.65
CA ASP A 504 13.92 -8.28 20.92
C ASP A 504 12.64 -7.93 21.70
N ARG A 505 12.75 -7.09 22.73
CA ARG A 505 11.57 -6.61 23.48
C ARG A 505 10.60 -5.83 22.59
N MET A 506 11.10 -5.01 21.65
CA MET A 506 10.23 -4.28 20.71
C MET A 506 9.60 -5.21 19.68
N ILE A 507 10.31 -6.21 19.21
CA ILE A 507 9.77 -7.25 18.32
C ILE A 507 8.64 -8.00 19.02
N ASP A 508 8.82 -8.44 20.26
CA ASP A 508 7.78 -9.12 21.05
C ASP A 508 6.54 -8.23 21.20
N LEU A 509 6.72 -6.96 21.53
CA LEU A 509 5.63 -5.99 21.62
C LEU A 509 4.87 -5.81 20.29
N CYS A 510 5.59 -5.74 19.18
CA CYS A 510 4.98 -5.66 17.86
C CYS A 510 4.20 -6.93 17.49
N ILE A 511 4.75 -8.11 17.81
CA ILE A 511 4.07 -9.39 17.58
C ILE A 511 2.78 -9.47 18.39
N ASP A 512 2.80 -9.09 19.66
CA ASP A 512 1.62 -9.07 20.52
C ASP A 512 0.55 -8.09 20.00
N GLN A 513 0.97 -6.92 19.54
CA GLN A 513 0.07 -5.93 18.95
C GLN A 513 -0.54 -6.43 17.61
N LEU A 514 0.25 -7.06 16.76
CA LEU A 514 -0.23 -7.65 15.51
C LEU A 514 -1.23 -8.78 15.76
N MET A 515 -0.98 -9.60 16.78
CA MET A 515 -1.91 -10.66 17.20
C MET A 515 -3.21 -10.10 17.76
N GLU A 516 -3.16 -9.04 18.58
CA GLU A 516 -4.36 -8.35 19.05
C GLU A 516 -5.24 -7.89 17.86
N ARG A 517 -4.63 -7.26 16.86
CA ARG A 517 -5.33 -6.79 15.66
C ARG A 517 -5.84 -7.95 14.80
N PHE A 518 -5.06 -9.01 14.64
CA PHE A 518 -5.46 -10.23 13.92
C PHE A 518 -6.69 -10.88 14.54
N GLU A 519 -6.72 -11.04 15.87
CA GLU A 519 -7.86 -11.59 16.58
C GLU A 519 -9.12 -10.73 16.43
N PHE A 520 -8.96 -9.41 16.38
CA PHE A 520 -10.05 -8.48 16.10
C PHE A 520 -10.57 -8.63 14.66
N GLN A 521 -9.68 -8.72 13.69
CA GLN A 521 -10.02 -8.92 12.26
C GLN A 521 -10.74 -10.26 12.05
N CYS A 522 -10.29 -11.34 12.70
CA CYS A 522 -10.85 -12.68 12.57
C CYS A 522 -12.33 -12.80 12.97
N ARG A 523 -12.81 -11.91 13.84
CA ARG A 523 -14.23 -11.87 14.28
C ARG A 523 -15.14 -11.19 13.27
N LYS A 524 -14.59 -10.56 12.23
CA LYS A 524 -15.39 -10.00 11.13
C LYS A 524 -15.99 -11.13 10.32
N LYS A 525 -17.10 -10.84 9.66
CA LYS A 525 -17.84 -11.80 8.82
C LYS A 525 -17.68 -11.46 7.35
N VAL A 526 -17.94 -12.41 6.47
CA VAL A 526 -17.90 -12.20 5.02
C VAL A 526 -18.68 -10.95 4.61
N LYS A 527 -19.86 -10.73 5.17
CA LYS A 527 -20.70 -9.54 4.91
C LYS A 527 -20.08 -8.18 5.27
N ASN A 528 -19.02 -8.15 6.07
CA ASN A 528 -18.31 -6.91 6.42
C ASN A 528 -17.31 -6.47 5.32
N ALA A 529 -16.96 -7.38 4.40
CA ALA A 529 -16.17 -7.13 3.21
C ALA A 529 -16.82 -7.83 2.01
N PRO A 530 -17.97 -7.29 1.53
CA PRO A 530 -18.87 -7.99 0.60
C PRO A 530 -18.24 -8.26 -0.76
N PHE A 531 -17.30 -7.44 -1.21
CA PHE A 531 -16.58 -7.67 -2.45
C PHE A 531 -15.35 -8.54 -2.21
N LEU A 532 -14.45 -8.13 -1.32
CA LEU A 532 -13.19 -8.82 -1.04
C LEU A 532 -13.40 -10.28 -0.61
N MET A 533 -14.31 -10.50 0.33
CA MET A 533 -14.63 -11.84 0.86
C MET A 533 -15.80 -12.48 0.14
N GLY A 534 -16.86 -11.70 -0.12
CA GLY A 534 -18.12 -12.23 -0.68
C GLY A 534 -18.06 -12.58 -2.16
N GLN A 535 -17.09 -12.05 -2.94
CA GLN A 535 -16.88 -12.40 -4.35
C GLN A 535 -15.65 -13.30 -4.58
N GLY A 536 -15.07 -13.87 -3.53
CA GLY A 536 -13.96 -14.79 -3.65
C GLY A 536 -12.64 -14.14 -4.10
N VAL A 537 -12.49 -12.83 -3.93
CA VAL A 537 -11.23 -12.12 -4.25
C VAL A 537 -10.13 -12.55 -3.31
N TRP A 538 -10.43 -12.68 -2.01
CA TRP A 538 -9.49 -13.27 -1.06
C TRP A 538 -9.48 -14.79 -1.21
N ILE A 539 -8.29 -15.39 -1.08
CA ILE A 539 -8.08 -16.85 -1.25
C ILE A 539 -9.06 -17.62 -0.36
N ASP A 540 -9.75 -18.60 -0.95
CA ASP A 540 -10.70 -19.52 -0.31
C ASP A 540 -11.93 -18.86 0.34
N SER A 541 -12.12 -17.54 0.22
CA SER A 541 -13.28 -16.85 0.80
C SER A 541 -14.61 -17.24 0.14
N ASP A 542 -14.57 -17.75 -1.10
CA ASP A 542 -15.70 -18.35 -1.82
C ASP A 542 -16.22 -19.65 -1.19
N LYS A 543 -15.49 -20.24 -0.23
CA LYS A 543 -15.89 -21.42 0.54
C LYS A 543 -16.67 -21.09 1.80
N LEU A 544 -16.78 -19.80 2.16
CA LEU A 544 -17.46 -19.31 3.37
C LEU A 544 -18.86 -18.81 3.06
N ASP A 545 -19.77 -18.98 4.02
CA ASP A 545 -21.11 -18.39 3.96
C ASP A 545 -21.11 -16.91 4.41
N TRP A 546 -22.11 -16.16 3.98
CA TRP A 546 -22.26 -14.71 4.21
C TRP A 546 -22.11 -14.25 5.68
N ASN A 547 -22.50 -15.11 6.63
CA ASN A 547 -22.43 -14.82 8.06
C ASN A 547 -21.27 -15.50 8.79
N ASP A 548 -20.40 -16.22 8.08
CA ASP A 548 -19.24 -16.86 8.67
C ASP A 548 -18.16 -15.85 9.05
N GLU A 549 -17.42 -16.15 10.11
CA GLU A 549 -16.21 -15.43 10.47
C GLU A 549 -15.08 -15.74 9.45
N VAL A 550 -14.25 -14.72 9.18
CA VAL A 550 -13.21 -14.83 8.14
C VAL A 550 -11.87 -15.44 8.62
N ARG A 551 -11.80 -15.94 9.86
CA ARG A 551 -10.58 -16.49 10.49
C ARG A 551 -9.86 -17.49 9.62
N GLU A 552 -10.57 -18.48 9.07
CA GLU A 552 -9.96 -19.59 8.33
C GLU A 552 -9.27 -19.15 7.04
N VAL A 553 -9.69 -18.06 6.44
CA VAL A 553 -9.11 -17.53 5.20
C VAL A 553 -8.10 -16.39 5.48
N LEU A 554 -8.28 -15.61 6.56
CA LEU A 554 -7.34 -14.55 6.91
C LEU A 554 -5.95 -15.06 7.28
N LYS A 555 -5.83 -16.27 7.82
CA LYS A 555 -4.53 -16.89 8.15
C LYS A 555 -3.57 -17.00 6.96
N HIS A 556 -4.06 -16.94 5.71
CA HIS A 556 -3.24 -16.91 4.50
C HIS A 556 -2.62 -15.52 4.22
N GLY A 557 -3.07 -14.46 4.87
CA GLY A 557 -2.46 -13.14 4.81
C GLY A 557 -1.19 -13.03 5.66
N THR A 558 -0.49 -11.90 5.56
CA THR A 558 0.75 -11.64 6.31
C THR A 558 0.55 -10.65 7.44
N LEU A 559 1.26 -10.86 8.54
CA LEU A 559 1.42 -9.93 9.65
C LEU A 559 2.86 -9.43 9.64
N SER A 560 3.08 -8.13 9.49
CA SER A 560 4.43 -7.63 9.21
C SER A 560 4.96 -6.73 10.31
N VAL A 561 6.17 -7.00 10.76
CA VAL A 561 6.98 -6.05 11.53
C VAL A 561 7.81 -5.24 10.55
N GLY A 562 7.74 -3.91 10.66
CA GLY A 562 8.49 -2.98 9.84
C GLY A 562 9.60 -2.28 10.62
N PHE A 563 10.47 -1.59 9.91
CA PHE A 563 11.51 -0.75 10.48
C PHE A 563 11.82 0.46 9.61
N ILE A 564 12.32 1.54 10.23
CA ILE A 564 12.92 2.68 9.52
C ILE A 564 14.22 3.11 10.22
N GLY A 565 15.01 3.92 9.53
CA GLY A 565 16.14 4.60 10.12
C GLY A 565 17.34 3.70 10.42
N LEU A 566 17.60 2.68 9.60
CA LEU A 566 18.80 1.83 9.79
C LEU A 566 20.08 2.66 9.77
N ALA A 567 20.18 3.66 8.88
CA ALA A 567 21.35 4.52 8.78
C ALA A 567 21.59 5.31 10.07
N GLU A 568 20.55 5.96 10.60
CA GLU A 568 20.61 6.73 11.85
C GLU A 568 20.86 5.81 13.06
N THR A 569 20.35 4.58 13.03
CA THR A 569 20.63 3.56 14.06
C THR A 569 22.10 3.22 14.12
N LEU A 570 22.71 2.95 12.96
CA LEU A 570 24.14 2.67 12.84
C LEU A 570 25.00 3.87 13.26
N LYS A 571 24.61 5.08 12.87
CA LYS A 571 25.22 6.33 13.35
C LYS A 571 25.18 6.45 14.87
N ALA A 572 24.06 6.14 15.50
CA ALA A 572 23.91 6.20 16.96
C ALA A 572 24.74 5.12 17.68
N LEU A 573 24.92 3.94 17.06
CA LEU A 573 25.64 2.82 17.66
C LEU A 573 27.16 2.91 17.48
N ILE A 574 27.64 3.22 16.27
CA ILE A 574 29.05 3.13 15.90
C ILE A 574 29.63 4.36 15.22
N GLY A 575 28.82 5.43 15.04
CA GLY A 575 29.25 6.69 14.45
C GLY A 575 29.25 6.74 12.93
N GLU A 576 28.98 5.61 12.25
CA GLU A 576 28.99 5.48 10.78
C GLU A 576 27.75 4.75 10.31
N HIS A 577 27.24 5.07 9.12
CA HIS A 577 26.16 4.30 8.51
C HIS A 577 26.68 3.37 7.40
N HIS A 578 25.83 2.43 6.93
CA HIS A 578 26.21 1.39 5.97
C HIS A 578 26.63 1.88 4.57
N GLY A 579 26.41 3.15 4.24
CA GLY A 579 26.99 3.80 3.06
C GLY A 579 28.47 4.20 3.24
N GLU A 580 28.92 4.36 4.49
CA GLU A 580 30.24 4.93 4.82
C GLU A 580 31.33 3.87 5.06
N SER A 581 30.96 2.72 5.67
CA SER A 581 31.97 1.72 6.01
C SER A 581 31.46 0.28 5.93
N GLU A 582 32.38 -0.65 5.70
CA GLU A 582 32.11 -2.10 5.71
C GLU A 582 31.67 -2.60 7.08
N ARG A 583 32.23 -2.05 8.15
CA ARG A 583 31.83 -2.39 9.53
C ARG A 583 30.35 -2.08 9.75
N ALA A 584 29.89 -0.92 9.28
CA ALA A 584 28.48 -0.53 9.39
C ALA A 584 27.59 -1.39 8.48
N ARG A 585 28.08 -1.81 7.31
CA ARG A 585 27.35 -2.75 6.43
C ARG A 585 27.09 -4.09 7.10
N VAL A 586 28.15 -4.68 7.69
CA VAL A 586 28.04 -5.96 8.40
C VAL A 586 27.06 -5.86 9.56
N LEU A 587 27.17 -4.84 10.40
CA LEU A 587 26.24 -4.64 11.53
C LEU A 587 24.82 -4.40 11.07
N GLY A 588 24.63 -3.62 9.99
CA GLY A 588 23.29 -3.39 9.40
C GLY A 588 22.64 -4.68 8.93
N LEU A 589 23.39 -5.55 8.24
CA LEU A 589 22.89 -6.86 7.81
C LEU A 589 22.62 -7.80 9.00
N GLU A 590 23.42 -7.71 10.06
CA GLU A 590 23.20 -8.48 11.29
C GLU A 590 21.90 -8.06 11.99
N ILE A 591 21.64 -6.75 12.13
CA ILE A 591 20.40 -6.21 12.72
C ILE A 591 19.17 -6.68 11.93
N ILE A 592 19.16 -6.48 10.62
CA ILE A 592 18.01 -6.83 9.79
C ILE A 592 17.87 -8.34 9.65
N GLY A 593 18.97 -9.09 9.58
CA GLY A 593 19.00 -10.55 9.60
C GLY A 593 18.42 -11.13 10.90
N HIS A 594 18.73 -10.52 12.05
CA HIS A 594 18.16 -10.88 13.35
C HIS A 594 16.63 -10.67 13.36
N MET A 595 16.16 -9.50 12.91
CA MET A 595 14.71 -9.23 12.80
C MET A 595 14.02 -10.24 11.88
N ARG A 596 14.64 -10.60 10.76
CA ARG A 596 14.09 -11.60 9.83
C ARG A 596 13.99 -12.98 10.48
N ALA A 597 15.05 -13.43 11.15
CA ALA A 597 15.06 -14.72 11.84
C ALA A 597 13.97 -14.80 12.92
N ARG A 598 13.71 -13.71 13.64
CA ARG A 598 12.61 -13.62 14.62
C ARG A 598 11.23 -13.76 13.94
N MET A 599 11.03 -13.20 12.77
CA MET A 599 9.77 -13.36 12.02
C MET A 599 9.58 -14.81 11.55
N ASP A 600 10.62 -15.44 11.05
CA ASP A 600 10.58 -16.84 10.63
C ASP A 600 10.25 -17.77 11.80
N GLN A 601 10.87 -17.57 12.98
CA GLN A 601 10.59 -18.31 14.21
C GLN A 601 9.13 -18.15 14.68
N GLU A 602 8.59 -16.94 14.65
CA GLU A 602 7.18 -16.70 15.03
C GLU A 602 6.21 -17.30 14.02
N SER A 603 6.56 -17.32 12.73
CA SER A 603 5.76 -17.99 11.70
C SER A 603 5.66 -19.50 11.96
N GLU A 604 6.76 -20.16 12.24
CA GLU A 604 6.78 -21.59 12.58
C GLU A 604 6.00 -21.88 13.87
N LYS A 605 6.24 -21.10 14.92
CA LYS A 605 5.63 -21.28 16.24
C LYS A 605 4.11 -21.11 16.21
N ARG A 606 3.58 -20.16 15.44
CA ARG A 606 2.17 -19.78 15.45
C ARG A 606 1.38 -20.32 14.25
N HIS A 607 2.03 -20.90 13.26
CA HIS A 607 1.43 -21.27 11.97
C HIS A 607 0.68 -20.08 11.32
N LEU A 608 1.31 -18.91 11.31
CA LEU A 608 0.83 -17.68 10.67
C LEU A 608 1.98 -17.05 9.89
N ASN A 609 1.69 -16.29 8.86
CA ASN A 609 2.71 -15.67 8.01
C ASN A 609 3.24 -14.37 8.61
N PHE A 610 4.14 -14.43 9.59
CA PHE A 610 4.90 -13.27 10.03
C PHE A 610 5.98 -12.92 9.02
N SER A 611 6.22 -11.65 8.80
CA SER A 611 7.17 -11.19 7.79
C SER A 611 7.83 -9.87 8.15
N LEU A 612 8.99 -9.58 7.57
CA LEU A 612 9.74 -8.35 7.78
C LEU A 612 9.55 -7.39 6.63
N LEU A 613 9.11 -6.16 6.92
CA LEU A 613 8.82 -5.12 5.94
C LEU A 613 9.87 -3.99 5.99
N ALA A 614 10.44 -3.66 4.85
CA ALA A 614 11.13 -2.39 4.67
C ALA A 614 10.06 -1.28 4.57
N THR A 615 9.73 -0.65 5.67
CA THR A 615 8.54 0.22 5.82
C THR A 615 8.51 1.35 4.79
N PRO A 616 7.40 1.55 4.06
CA PRO A 616 7.16 2.74 3.26
C PRO A 616 6.78 3.91 4.16
N ALA A 617 7.77 4.61 4.71
CA ALA A 617 7.54 5.69 5.66
C ALA A 617 7.25 7.01 4.92
N GLU A 618 6.06 7.53 5.14
CA GLU A 618 5.65 8.89 4.73
C GLU A 618 5.70 9.83 5.93
N GLY A 619 4.58 10.17 6.54
CA GLY A 619 4.53 10.99 7.76
C GLY A 619 5.26 10.36 8.96
N LEU A 620 5.39 9.04 9.00
CA LEU A 620 6.11 8.33 10.05
C LEU A 620 7.56 8.78 10.20
N SER A 621 8.26 9.03 9.10
CA SER A 621 9.67 9.45 9.13
C SER A 621 9.87 10.75 9.90
N GLY A 622 8.99 11.73 9.72
CA GLY A 622 8.98 12.98 10.47
C GLY A 622 8.46 12.82 11.90
N ARG A 623 7.42 12.01 12.09
CA ARG A 623 6.84 11.78 13.42
C ARG A 623 7.86 11.22 14.42
N PHE A 624 8.63 10.23 14.05
CA PHE A 624 9.61 9.61 14.93
C PHE A 624 10.74 10.59 15.26
N VAL A 625 11.33 11.24 14.28
CA VAL A 625 12.43 12.18 14.52
C VAL A 625 11.99 13.37 15.37
N LYS A 626 10.78 13.88 15.17
CA LYS A 626 10.23 14.97 16.00
C LYS A 626 10.14 14.58 17.46
N ILE A 627 9.56 13.42 17.76
CA ILE A 627 9.46 12.92 19.16
C ILE A 627 10.86 12.67 19.74
N ASP A 628 11.80 12.16 18.94
CA ASP A 628 13.16 11.90 19.43
C ASP A 628 13.97 13.17 19.65
N LYS A 629 13.82 14.19 18.81
CA LYS A 629 14.38 15.54 19.05
C LYS A 629 13.88 16.15 20.37
N GLU A 630 12.58 16.03 20.65
CA GLU A 630 11.99 16.52 21.90
C GLU A 630 12.55 15.79 23.13
N LYS A 631 12.82 14.48 23.03
CA LYS A 631 13.28 13.65 24.15
C LYS A 631 14.80 13.66 24.37
N TYR A 632 15.56 13.67 23.30
CA TYR A 632 17.02 13.44 23.35
C TYR A 632 17.83 14.62 22.81
N GLY A 633 17.17 15.66 22.29
CA GLY A 633 17.83 16.79 21.64
C GLY A 633 18.31 16.47 20.22
N ILE A 634 19.11 17.39 19.68
CA ILE A 634 19.73 17.24 18.35
C ILE A 634 21.01 16.43 18.50
N ILE A 635 21.03 15.27 17.84
CA ILE A 635 22.19 14.35 17.77
C ILE A 635 22.70 14.37 16.32
N PRO A 636 23.94 14.83 16.05
CA PRO A 636 24.49 14.92 14.70
C PRO A 636 24.45 13.58 13.97
N GLY A 637 23.95 13.57 12.74
CA GLY A 637 23.80 12.38 11.90
C GLY A 637 22.69 11.42 12.34
N VAL A 638 21.92 11.75 13.38
CA VAL A 638 20.81 10.92 13.89
C VAL A 638 19.49 11.71 13.91
N THR A 639 19.41 12.81 14.71
CA THR A 639 18.17 13.59 14.85
C THR A 639 18.30 15.01 14.31
N ASP A 640 19.33 15.34 13.59
CA ASP A 640 19.62 16.68 13.05
C ASP A 640 18.83 17.07 11.80
N ARG A 641 18.12 16.11 11.17
CA ARG A 641 17.22 16.34 10.03
C ARG A 641 15.75 16.26 10.45
N ASP A 642 14.84 16.61 9.55
CA ASP A 642 13.39 16.60 9.80
C ASP A 642 12.72 15.27 9.41
N TYR A 643 13.51 14.27 9.08
CA TYR A 643 13.06 12.92 8.75
C TYR A 643 14.11 11.88 9.14
N TYR A 644 13.68 10.63 9.39
CA TYR A 644 14.55 9.47 9.39
C TYR A 644 14.56 8.81 8.01
N THR A 645 15.69 8.25 7.64
CA THR A 645 15.84 7.51 6.37
C THR A 645 14.88 6.34 6.31
N ASN A 646 14.22 6.17 5.16
CA ASN A 646 13.33 5.04 4.94
C ASN A 646 14.08 3.71 5.05
N SER A 647 13.52 2.77 5.80
CA SER A 647 13.94 1.38 5.91
C SER A 647 15.48 1.19 5.96
N PHE A 648 16.03 0.42 5.02
CA PHE A 648 17.46 0.12 4.88
C PHE A 648 18.20 1.00 3.88
N HIS A 649 17.54 2.03 3.31
CA HIS A 649 18.19 2.84 2.29
C HIS A 649 19.46 3.52 2.78
N VAL A 650 20.43 3.67 1.87
CA VAL A 650 21.49 4.67 2.04
C VAL A 650 20.82 6.04 2.07
N PRO A 651 21.20 6.92 3.02
CA PRO A 651 20.55 8.23 3.14
C PRO A 651 20.51 9.02 1.84
N VAL A 652 19.39 9.64 1.53
CA VAL A 652 19.16 10.35 0.26
C VAL A 652 20.13 11.51 0.00
N TYR A 653 20.69 12.06 1.08
CA TYR A 653 21.66 13.16 1.04
C TYR A 653 23.11 12.68 0.90
N TYR A 654 23.37 11.37 0.99
CA TYR A 654 24.74 10.84 0.96
C TYR A 654 25.22 10.66 -0.48
N PRO A 655 26.32 11.32 -0.88
CA PRO A 655 26.87 11.18 -2.24
C PRO A 655 27.40 9.76 -2.46
N ILE A 656 26.81 9.05 -3.39
CA ILE A 656 27.15 7.66 -3.71
C ILE A 656 26.85 7.38 -5.18
N SER A 657 27.62 6.48 -5.81
CA SER A 657 27.31 6.02 -7.17
C SER A 657 26.07 5.11 -7.18
N ALA A 658 25.37 5.07 -8.30
CA ALA A 658 24.25 4.14 -8.50
C ALA A 658 24.67 2.68 -8.26
N TYR A 659 25.83 2.29 -8.76
CA TYR A 659 26.40 0.95 -8.61
C TYR A 659 26.65 0.58 -7.14
N ASP A 660 27.28 1.48 -6.39
CA ASP A 660 27.59 1.23 -4.97
C ASP A 660 26.32 1.18 -4.13
N LYS A 661 25.38 2.13 -4.37
CA LYS A 661 24.07 2.11 -3.69
C LYS A 661 23.32 0.82 -3.93
N ILE A 662 23.20 0.38 -5.18
CA ILE A 662 22.54 -0.89 -5.53
C ILE A 662 23.26 -2.06 -4.83
N SER A 663 24.58 -2.08 -4.83
CA SER A 663 25.38 -3.15 -4.21
C SER A 663 25.23 -3.22 -2.69
N ILE A 664 25.06 -2.07 -2.03
CA ILE A 664 24.84 -1.98 -0.58
C ILE A 664 23.42 -2.40 -0.21
N GLU A 665 22.41 -1.98 -0.98
CA GLU A 665 21.00 -2.23 -0.66
C GLU A 665 20.53 -3.63 -1.05
N ALA A 666 21.11 -4.24 -2.08
CA ALA A 666 20.65 -5.53 -2.62
C ALA A 666 20.55 -6.66 -1.57
N PRO A 667 21.51 -6.87 -0.65
CA PRO A 667 21.40 -7.95 0.35
C PRO A 667 20.17 -7.82 1.27
N TYR A 668 19.68 -6.60 1.53
CA TYR A 668 18.51 -6.37 2.36
C TYR A 668 17.20 -6.83 1.72
N HIS A 669 17.15 -6.92 0.38
CA HIS A 669 15.96 -7.40 -0.33
C HIS A 669 15.63 -8.85 0.00
N ALA A 670 16.64 -9.71 0.15
CA ALA A 670 16.46 -11.10 0.56
C ALA A 670 15.92 -11.22 2.00
N LEU A 671 16.27 -10.27 2.88
CA LEU A 671 15.87 -10.28 4.28
C LEU A 671 14.46 -9.72 4.52
N THR A 672 13.99 -8.81 3.66
CA THR A 672 12.71 -8.12 3.80
C THR A 672 11.61 -8.78 2.95
N ASN A 673 11.16 -9.95 3.39
CA ASN A 673 10.21 -10.78 2.62
C ASN A 673 8.79 -10.25 2.54
N ALA A 674 8.40 -9.28 3.38
CA ALA A 674 7.12 -8.58 3.29
C ALA A 674 7.10 -7.46 2.23
N GLY A 675 8.26 -7.03 1.77
CA GLY A 675 8.38 -6.01 0.74
C GLY A 675 9.57 -5.09 0.91
N HIS A 676 10.03 -4.58 -0.22
CA HIS A 676 11.21 -3.76 -0.36
C HIS A 676 11.16 -3.04 -1.71
N ILE A 677 11.96 -1.98 -1.85
CA ILE A 677 12.23 -1.33 -3.13
C ILE A 677 13.55 -0.57 -3.00
N SER A 678 14.32 -0.45 -4.09
CA SER A 678 15.47 0.44 -4.18
C SER A 678 15.25 1.50 -5.23
N TYR A 679 15.68 2.73 -4.95
CA TYR A 679 15.57 3.89 -5.83
C TYR A 679 16.94 4.38 -6.27
N ILE A 680 17.05 4.73 -7.55
CA ILE A 680 18.21 5.43 -8.10
C ILE A 680 17.74 6.79 -8.61
N GLU A 681 18.39 7.85 -8.14
CA GLU A 681 18.15 9.23 -8.60
C GLU A 681 19.07 9.52 -9.78
N MET A 682 18.53 9.60 -10.99
CA MET A 682 19.30 9.98 -12.19
C MET A 682 19.28 11.50 -12.37
N ASP A 683 20.38 12.01 -12.94
CA ASP A 683 20.49 13.39 -13.36
C ASP A 683 20.06 13.54 -14.83
N GLY A 684 19.51 14.70 -15.17
CA GLY A 684 19.11 15.03 -16.54
C GLY A 684 17.85 14.31 -17.01
N ASP A 685 17.65 14.33 -18.33
CA ASP A 685 16.56 13.65 -19.04
C ASP A 685 17.02 12.26 -19.51
N PRO A 686 16.54 11.16 -18.90
CA PRO A 686 16.97 9.83 -19.30
C PRO A 686 16.53 9.42 -20.71
N THR A 687 15.58 10.13 -21.32
CA THR A 687 15.12 9.83 -22.69
C THR A 687 16.22 10.12 -23.73
N GLU A 688 17.18 10.96 -23.39
CA GLU A 688 18.36 11.25 -24.24
C GLU A 688 19.42 10.14 -24.20
N ASN A 689 19.40 9.27 -23.16
CA ASN A 689 20.36 8.18 -23.01
C ASN A 689 19.72 6.93 -22.40
N LEU A 690 18.89 6.25 -23.19
CA LEU A 690 18.20 5.02 -22.77
C LEU A 690 19.17 3.88 -22.43
N ASP A 691 20.37 3.85 -23.02
CA ASP A 691 21.37 2.81 -22.70
C ASP A 691 21.93 2.99 -21.28
N ALA A 692 22.09 4.23 -20.81
CA ALA A 692 22.47 4.47 -19.42
C ALA A 692 21.37 4.05 -18.45
N PHE A 693 20.12 4.36 -18.77
CA PHE A 693 18.96 3.93 -17.99
C PHE A 693 18.86 2.39 -17.91
N GLU A 694 18.99 1.71 -19.06
CA GLU A 694 18.95 0.24 -19.11
C GLU A 694 20.09 -0.38 -18.29
N ARG A 695 21.31 0.18 -18.33
CA ARG A 695 22.44 -0.31 -17.51
C ARG A 695 22.13 -0.27 -16.02
N VAL A 696 21.42 0.75 -15.53
CA VAL A 696 20.96 0.81 -14.12
C VAL A 696 20.02 -0.34 -13.81
N ILE A 697 19.02 -0.59 -14.67
CA ILE A 697 18.07 -1.69 -14.49
C ILE A 697 18.77 -3.05 -14.53
N ARG A 698 19.72 -3.24 -15.46
CA ARG A 698 20.53 -4.47 -15.53
C ARG A 698 21.40 -4.66 -14.28
N CYS A 699 22.02 -3.61 -13.79
CA CYS A 699 22.78 -3.63 -12.53
C CYS A 699 21.89 -4.06 -11.35
N MET A 700 20.67 -3.55 -11.24
CA MET A 700 19.72 -3.97 -10.21
C MET A 700 19.47 -5.48 -10.26
N LYS A 701 19.19 -6.03 -11.45
CA LYS A 701 18.99 -7.47 -11.66
C LYS A 701 20.22 -8.28 -11.27
N GLU A 702 21.40 -7.88 -11.75
CA GLU A 702 22.66 -8.60 -11.54
C GLU A 702 23.10 -8.61 -10.06
N LYS A 703 22.75 -7.56 -9.29
CA LYS A 703 23.06 -7.48 -7.86
C LYS A 703 22.03 -8.16 -6.96
N GLY A 704 20.91 -8.63 -7.50
CA GLY A 704 19.88 -9.34 -6.75
C GLY A 704 18.85 -8.44 -6.09
N ILE A 705 18.63 -7.25 -6.62
CA ILE A 705 17.45 -6.42 -6.25
C ILE A 705 16.18 -7.19 -6.61
N GLY A 706 15.19 -7.20 -5.74
CA GLY A 706 13.88 -7.82 -6.01
C GLY A 706 12.90 -6.87 -6.70
N TYR A 707 12.96 -5.60 -6.35
CA TYR A 707 12.09 -4.56 -6.89
C TYR A 707 12.82 -3.21 -6.87
N GLY A 708 12.83 -2.53 -7.98
CA GLY A 708 13.57 -1.29 -8.14
C GLY A 708 12.87 -0.28 -9.03
N SER A 709 13.27 0.98 -8.87
CA SER A 709 12.77 2.11 -9.62
C SER A 709 13.87 3.13 -9.88
N VAL A 710 13.72 3.88 -10.96
CA VAL A 710 14.59 5.01 -11.28
C VAL A 710 13.78 6.30 -11.18
N ASN A 711 14.30 7.26 -10.46
CA ASN A 711 13.74 8.59 -10.31
C ASN A 711 14.53 9.59 -11.16
N HIS A 712 13.81 10.52 -11.75
CA HIS A 712 14.36 11.66 -12.47
C HIS A 712 13.30 12.77 -12.49
N PRO A 713 13.67 14.03 -12.75
CA PRO A 713 12.68 15.10 -12.86
C PRO A 713 11.72 14.85 -14.03
N VAL A 714 10.41 14.94 -13.75
CA VAL A 714 9.35 14.99 -14.77
C VAL A 714 8.47 16.16 -14.41
N ASP A 715 8.69 17.28 -15.09
CA ASP A 715 7.96 18.51 -14.86
C ASP A 715 7.09 18.85 -16.08
N ARG A 716 5.99 19.54 -15.85
CA ARG A 716 5.11 20.01 -16.91
C ARG A 716 4.64 21.42 -16.60
N ASP A 717 4.62 22.24 -17.62
CA ASP A 717 3.97 23.54 -17.57
C ASP A 717 2.51 23.39 -18.03
N PRO A 718 1.52 23.55 -17.13
CA PRO A 718 0.12 23.39 -17.50
C PRO A 718 -0.40 24.47 -18.44
N VAL A 719 0.32 25.60 -18.58
CA VAL A 719 -0.09 26.72 -19.44
C VAL A 719 0.31 26.50 -20.89
N CYS A 720 1.55 26.13 -21.16
CA CYS A 720 2.03 25.93 -22.52
C CYS A 720 2.10 24.47 -22.96
N GLY A 721 1.93 23.52 -22.02
CA GLY A 721 2.00 22.07 -22.27
C GLY A 721 3.42 21.52 -22.38
N PHE A 722 4.47 22.32 -22.15
CA PHE A 722 5.84 21.82 -22.15
C PHE A 722 6.00 20.72 -21.08
N SER A 723 6.61 19.60 -21.46
CA SER A 723 6.91 18.49 -20.56
C SER A 723 8.41 18.14 -20.66
N GLY A 724 9.09 18.10 -19.51
CA GLY A 724 10.52 17.88 -19.43
C GLY A 724 11.09 18.36 -18.10
N ILE A 725 12.32 18.82 -18.08
CA ILE A 725 12.96 19.39 -16.89
C ILE A 725 12.70 20.90 -16.87
N ILE A 726 12.06 21.38 -15.82
CA ILE A 726 11.77 22.81 -15.60
C ILE A 726 12.51 23.26 -14.34
N GLY A 727 13.42 24.24 -14.49
CA GLY A 727 14.04 24.95 -13.38
C GLY A 727 13.11 26.05 -12.84
N ASP A 728 13.64 27.26 -12.70
CA ASP A 728 12.88 28.45 -12.28
C ASP A 728 12.02 29.04 -13.42
N GLN A 729 12.30 28.66 -14.65
CA GLN A 729 11.66 29.17 -15.86
C GLN A 729 11.35 28.02 -16.83
N CYS A 730 10.16 28.07 -17.43
CA CYS A 730 9.73 27.11 -18.43
C CYS A 730 10.58 27.26 -19.72
N PRO A 731 11.27 26.19 -20.19
CA PRO A 731 12.05 26.25 -21.43
C PRO A 731 11.19 26.48 -22.68
N GLY A 732 9.91 26.12 -22.64
CA GLY A 732 9.00 26.23 -23.79
C GLY A 732 8.44 27.63 -24.03
N CYS A 733 8.02 28.34 -22.99
CA CYS A 733 7.37 29.64 -23.10
C CYS A 733 8.04 30.77 -22.31
N GLY A 734 9.03 30.48 -21.49
CA GLY A 734 9.77 31.48 -20.74
C GLY A 734 9.07 32.03 -19.49
N ARG A 735 7.90 31.49 -19.08
CA ARG A 735 7.24 31.94 -17.85
C ARG A 735 7.92 31.42 -16.58
N HIS A 736 7.76 32.13 -15.48
CA HIS A 736 8.12 31.70 -14.13
C HIS A 736 6.90 31.08 -13.41
N GLU A 737 7.16 30.43 -12.29
CA GLU A 737 6.14 29.78 -11.44
C GLU A 737 5.49 30.83 -10.51
N ASP A 738 4.65 31.70 -11.09
CA ASP A 738 3.97 32.77 -10.34
C ASP A 738 2.57 32.32 -9.90
N ASP A 739 1.52 32.70 -10.67
CA ASP A 739 0.11 32.42 -10.31
C ASP A 739 -0.32 30.96 -10.59
N VAL A 740 0.34 30.28 -11.51
CA VAL A 740 0.05 28.90 -11.89
C VAL A 740 1.29 28.05 -11.65
N PRO A 741 1.30 27.17 -10.64
CA PRO A 741 2.44 26.32 -10.33
C PRO A 741 2.74 25.32 -11.45
N PHE A 742 4.00 24.96 -11.62
CA PHE A 742 4.40 23.85 -12.48
C PHE A 742 4.00 22.52 -11.84
N GLU A 743 3.54 21.58 -12.66
CA GLU A 743 3.35 20.20 -12.23
C GLU A 743 4.72 19.54 -12.09
N ARG A 744 5.13 19.18 -10.88
CA ARG A 744 6.41 18.56 -10.58
C ARG A 744 6.17 17.15 -10.06
N ILE A 745 6.15 16.18 -10.99
CA ILE A 745 5.93 14.77 -10.64
C ILE A 745 7.14 14.23 -9.90
N ARG A 746 6.93 13.78 -8.68
CA ARG A 746 7.98 13.19 -7.83
C ARG A 746 7.44 11.93 -7.15
N ARG A 747 8.37 11.05 -6.79
CA ARG A 747 8.05 9.84 -6.06
C ARG A 747 8.11 10.09 -4.57
N ILE A 748 7.03 9.71 -3.85
CA ILE A 748 6.99 9.78 -2.38
C ILE A 748 7.70 8.55 -1.78
N THR A 749 7.15 7.37 -2.04
CA THR A 749 7.71 6.09 -1.60
C THR A 749 7.79 5.11 -2.77
N GLY A 750 6.70 4.44 -3.12
CA GLY A 750 6.62 3.60 -4.33
C GLY A 750 5.71 4.19 -5.40
N TYR A 751 4.95 5.23 -5.09
CA TYR A 751 4.00 5.88 -5.98
C TYR A 751 4.37 7.35 -6.25
N LEU A 752 3.77 7.90 -7.30
CA LEU A 752 4.00 9.26 -7.77
C LEU A 752 2.93 10.22 -7.23
N VAL A 753 3.31 11.49 -7.10
CA VAL A 753 2.38 12.59 -6.82
C VAL A 753 2.65 13.72 -7.80
N GLY A 754 1.58 14.36 -8.25
CA GLY A 754 1.63 15.37 -9.31
C GLY A 754 2.16 16.73 -8.87
N THR A 755 2.10 17.06 -7.57
CA THR A 755 2.48 18.36 -7.03
C THR A 755 3.14 18.21 -5.66
N LEU A 756 4.13 19.06 -5.37
CA LEU A 756 4.89 19.01 -4.11
C LEU A 756 4.11 19.54 -2.90
N ASP A 757 3.05 20.31 -3.12
CA ASP A 757 2.15 20.80 -2.08
C ASP A 757 1.43 19.67 -1.33
N ARG A 758 1.26 18.52 -1.96
CA ARG A 758 0.71 17.31 -1.33
C ARG A 758 1.69 16.53 -0.44
N PHE A 759 2.98 16.89 -0.48
CA PHE A 759 3.98 16.28 0.39
C PHE A 759 3.84 16.83 1.81
N ASN A 760 3.90 15.96 2.83
CA ASN A 760 4.07 16.39 4.20
C ASN A 760 5.49 16.98 4.42
N ASP A 761 5.70 17.69 5.53
CA ASP A 761 6.94 18.42 5.77
C ASP A 761 8.19 17.54 5.74
N ALA A 762 8.11 16.33 6.30
CA ALA A 762 9.22 15.39 6.28
C ALA A 762 9.59 14.94 4.85
N LYS A 763 8.58 14.74 3.99
CA LYS A 763 8.82 14.35 2.59
C LYS A 763 9.29 15.51 1.71
N ARG A 764 8.88 16.73 2.02
CA ARG A 764 9.45 17.94 1.39
C ARG A 764 10.93 18.08 1.73
N ALA A 765 11.30 17.91 3.00
CA ALA A 765 12.68 17.93 3.45
C ALA A 765 13.52 16.81 2.82
N GLU A 766 13.00 15.57 2.78
CA GLU A 766 13.67 14.44 2.13
C GLU A 766 13.88 14.68 0.63
N GLU A 767 12.89 15.21 -0.07
CA GLU A 767 12.99 15.49 -1.51
C GLU A 767 14.03 16.56 -1.81
N SER A 768 14.08 17.63 -1.01
CA SER A 768 15.06 18.70 -1.17
C SER A 768 16.50 18.25 -0.90
N ASP A 769 16.68 17.23 -0.06
CA ASP A 769 17.99 16.67 0.29
C ASP A 769 18.51 15.62 -0.71
N ARG A 770 17.68 15.15 -1.66
CA ARG A 770 18.05 14.07 -2.59
C ARG A 770 19.22 14.45 -3.49
N VAL A 771 20.30 13.68 -3.40
CA VAL A 771 21.45 13.80 -4.30
C VAL A 771 21.30 12.87 -5.51
N LYS A 772 21.91 13.26 -6.63
CA LYS A 772 21.95 12.42 -7.83
C LYS A 772 23.02 11.35 -7.70
N HIS A 773 22.70 10.14 -8.14
CA HIS A 773 23.62 9.00 -8.14
C HIS A 773 24.39 8.93 -9.46
N SER A 774 25.03 10.05 -9.85
CA SER A 774 25.89 10.11 -11.02
C SER A 774 27.15 9.28 -10.80
N VAL A 775 27.65 8.64 -11.88
CA VAL A 775 28.96 7.99 -11.85
C VAL A 775 29.99 9.12 -11.64
N PRO A 776 30.89 9.03 -10.65
CA PRO A 776 32.00 9.98 -10.57
C PRO A 776 32.74 9.96 -11.92
N SER A 777 32.95 11.12 -12.49
CA SER A 777 33.89 11.24 -13.63
C SER A 777 35.23 10.72 -13.15
N ALA A 778 35.71 9.65 -13.81
CA ALA A 778 37.01 9.04 -13.54
C ALA A 778 38.15 10.04 -13.64
#